data_4f5f560e5b16ca21a1d191ec8c84931f
#
_entry.id   4f5f560e5b16ca21a1d191ec8c84931f
#
_cell.length_a   1.000
_cell.length_b   1.000
_cell.length_c   1.000
_cell.angle_alpha   90.00
_cell.angle_beta   90.00
_cell.angle_gamma   90.00
#
_symmetry.space_group_name_H-M   'P 1'
#
loop_
_entity.id
_entity.type
_entity.pdbx_description
1 polymer ?
#
loop_
_entity_poly.entity_id
_entity_poly.type
_entity_poly.pdbx_seq_one_letter_code
_entity_poly.pdbx_strand_id
1 'polypeptide(L)'
;MFSVSEKIFQPLVFIAVIIAVFFNISCSLEDSAEIKEEISTGFDVSVYARDKSAFVKWTGFSTEKTVVDFEKVFIEVKKINSEELNSEVHAEQEDAVVYSEEIADASGKRQRKVLNLENEKKYSVKFTGYIGRQPYSKTINVVPKKISCNFERVTAISAAGKTFISFTFEELEDSDANTNSCPDIKEFNLYDIAGNKLFDYKTTASLAYEKIEIQEDDTKPYCKYYSLLLDEEGSGYELRVLNSKNEESEPLVVTTKKINIPAVNLKIDDFLAETGNLSKFKDKKKLNATLDVFNCEEKIKSAELTIKGRGNSSWKNAPKKSYTIKFKEKQNFLGLGENKSFALIANYFDKTLLRNMTSYELAKNVFGKMPWNPGTKCVQFFINNVYQGVYLAVETIKINGSRVDIPDVSECDNIEEFENFGFILEIDSRQDEDFNFETKKNVPFSLKEPGGEDLQPSVKESLQEKIKEKIQDAENAVYSEDFANPESVTYYGKFLDVDSFVDWWLMEELAKNTDSNFYSSCYMYFKPDEKKLFMGPVWDFDLGWGNINFYNPDESYTGFKAEEKITGKEENESGKSWESWILRLRQDENFVKKAKERWIEVKPQVESYFNSEKTEDMSYKNNLAVLNNNEAELNFVRWPILGKSVWKNPAGCEDRKTYGDENKFFTVWQNNRIKWLDENL
;
A
#
# COMPACT_ATOMS: atom_id res chain seq x y z
N MET A 1 8.70 54.70 -8.64
CA MET A 1 10.16 54.54 -8.44
C MET A 1 10.36 53.57 -7.30
N PHE A 2 11.20 52.58 -7.50
CA PHE A 2 11.52 51.44 -6.61
C PHE A 2 10.49 50.32 -6.51
N SER A 3 10.66 49.32 -7.37
CA SER A 3 10.58 47.90 -7.05
C SER A 3 10.86 47.01 -8.26
N VAL A 4 12.11 46.92 -8.71
CA VAL A 4 12.58 46.02 -9.78
C VAL A 4 13.93 45.38 -9.46
N SER A 5 14.34 45.28 -8.20
CA SER A 5 15.67 44.75 -7.88
C SER A 5 15.74 43.44 -7.07
N GLU A 6 14.60 42.86 -6.63
CA GLU A 6 14.66 41.66 -5.79
C GLU A 6 14.41 40.32 -6.50
N LYS A 7 14.02 40.30 -7.76
CA LYS A 7 13.77 39.07 -8.50
C LYS A 7 14.92 38.48 -9.30
N ILE A 8 16.06 39.17 -9.36
CA ILE A 8 17.22 38.73 -10.17
C ILE A 8 18.30 38.08 -9.30
N PHE A 9 18.25 38.23 -7.96
CA PHE A 9 19.30 37.71 -7.06
C PHE A 9 19.08 36.25 -6.60
N GLN A 10 17.90 35.73 -6.63
CA GLN A 10 17.64 34.36 -6.16
C GLN A 10 18.20 33.22 -7.06
N PRO A 11 18.16 33.30 -8.39
CA PRO A 11 18.74 32.22 -9.20
C PRO A 11 20.27 32.19 -9.20
N LEU A 12 20.94 33.34 -8.94
CA LEU A 12 22.40 33.41 -8.90
C LEU A 12 22.98 32.87 -7.59
N VAL A 13 22.27 33.01 -6.47
CA VAL A 13 22.68 32.43 -5.17
C VAL A 13 22.51 30.91 -5.19
N PHE A 14 21.49 30.39 -5.86
CA PHE A 14 21.27 28.94 -6.01
C PHE A 14 22.35 28.27 -6.89
N ILE A 15 22.78 28.94 -7.96
CA ILE A 15 23.88 28.46 -8.82
C ILE A 15 25.24 28.55 -8.09
N ALA A 16 25.45 29.57 -7.27
CA ALA A 16 26.70 29.73 -6.51
C ALA A 16 26.85 28.67 -5.40
N VAL A 17 25.77 28.26 -4.75
CA VAL A 17 25.78 27.19 -3.73
C VAL A 17 26.06 25.83 -4.37
N ILE A 18 25.50 25.55 -5.56
CA ILE A 18 25.77 24.30 -6.29
C ILE A 18 27.25 24.25 -6.76
N ILE A 19 27.80 25.35 -7.24
CA ILE A 19 29.20 25.43 -7.68
C ILE A 19 30.19 25.31 -6.48
N ALA A 20 29.85 25.86 -5.31
CA ALA A 20 30.70 25.76 -4.11
C ALA A 20 30.77 24.32 -3.54
N VAL A 21 29.71 23.54 -3.67
CA VAL A 21 29.68 22.12 -3.24
C VAL A 21 30.52 21.24 -4.18
N PHE A 22 30.57 21.55 -5.49
CA PHE A 22 31.35 20.75 -6.44
C PHE A 22 32.86 21.06 -6.44
N PHE A 23 33.30 22.29 -6.06
CA PHE A 23 34.72 22.62 -5.97
C PHE A 23 35.41 22.02 -4.74
N ASN A 24 34.68 21.64 -3.68
CA ASN A 24 35.25 21.00 -2.49
C ASN A 24 35.38 19.46 -2.62
N ILE A 25 34.79 18.83 -3.65
CA ILE A 25 34.89 17.39 -3.85
C ILE A 25 36.05 16.96 -4.76
N SER A 26 36.67 17.91 -5.51
CA SER A 26 37.76 17.55 -6.42
C SER A 26 39.17 17.74 -5.86
N CYS A 27 39.35 18.03 -4.56
CA CYS A 27 40.66 18.30 -3.96
C CYS A 27 40.99 17.52 -2.66
N SER A 28 40.45 16.31 -2.49
CA SER A 28 40.92 15.43 -1.40
C SER A 28 40.74 13.95 -1.75
N LEU A 29 41.62 13.50 -2.60
CA LEU A 29 41.94 12.07 -2.74
C LEU A 29 43.41 11.93 -2.32
N GLU A 30 43.63 11.90 -1.03
CA GLU A 30 44.74 11.18 -0.36
C GLU A 30 44.54 11.27 1.16
N ASP A 31 44.58 10.09 1.78
CA ASP A 31 44.70 9.76 3.20
C ASP A 31 43.47 9.67 4.13
N SER A 32 43.27 8.41 4.50
CA SER A 32 42.84 7.86 5.81
C SER A 32 41.44 8.13 6.36
N ALA A 33 40.65 7.05 6.36
CA ALA A 33 39.76 6.52 7.41
C ALA A 33 39.20 7.51 8.48
N GLU A 34 38.02 8.00 8.21
CA GLU A 34 36.98 8.22 9.22
C GLU A 34 35.62 8.15 8.50
N ILE A 35 34.84 7.11 8.80
CA ILE A 35 33.49 6.94 8.26
C ILE A 35 32.58 7.95 8.96
N LYS A 36 32.30 9.08 8.30
CA LYS A 36 31.13 9.90 8.58
C LYS A 36 30.01 9.46 7.65
N GLU A 37 28.82 9.19 8.21
CA GLU A 37 27.59 9.01 7.45
C GLU A 37 27.34 10.27 6.59
N GLU A 38 27.79 10.25 5.32
CA GLU A 38 27.40 11.22 4.32
C GLU A 38 26.12 10.75 3.65
N ILE A 39 25.04 11.50 3.81
CA ILE A 39 23.85 11.41 2.97
C ILE A 39 24.31 11.64 1.53
N SER A 40 24.34 10.61 0.71
CA SER A 40 24.83 10.69 -0.66
C SER A 40 23.88 11.53 -1.52
N THR A 41 24.24 12.77 -1.76
CA THR A 41 23.64 13.58 -2.82
C THR A 41 24.21 13.15 -4.16
N GLY A 42 23.37 12.72 -5.09
CA GLY A 42 23.82 12.30 -6.42
C GLY A 42 22.84 11.38 -7.13
N PHE A 43 23.31 10.73 -8.18
CA PHE A 43 22.59 9.70 -8.90
C PHE A 43 23.44 8.44 -9.01
N ASP A 44 22.79 7.30 -9.17
CA ASP A 44 23.47 6.05 -9.43
C ASP A 44 23.17 5.52 -10.83
N VAL A 45 24.17 4.88 -11.44
CA VAL A 45 24.07 4.17 -12.70
C VAL A 45 24.68 2.82 -12.52
N SER A 46 23.92 1.78 -12.85
CA SER A 46 24.36 0.40 -12.84
C SER A 46 24.28 -0.18 -14.25
N VAL A 47 25.27 -0.97 -14.63
CA VAL A 47 25.31 -1.64 -15.93
C VAL A 47 25.46 -3.15 -15.69
N TYR A 48 24.50 -3.90 -16.20
CA TYR A 48 24.45 -5.35 -16.03
C TYR A 48 24.79 -6.06 -17.33
N ALA A 49 25.76 -6.97 -17.28
CA ALA A 49 26.14 -7.80 -18.40
C ALA A 49 25.06 -8.84 -18.73
N ARG A 50 24.80 -9.07 -20.02
CA ARG A 50 23.88 -10.09 -20.53
C ARG A 50 24.43 -10.76 -21.76
N ASP A 51 23.81 -11.88 -22.21
CA ASP A 51 24.15 -12.52 -23.47
C ASP A 51 24.02 -11.52 -24.63
N LYS A 52 25.13 -11.18 -25.26
CA LYS A 52 25.27 -10.22 -26.37
C LYS A 52 24.59 -8.85 -26.12
N SER A 53 24.44 -8.45 -24.86
CA SER A 53 23.77 -7.21 -24.49
C SER A 53 24.23 -6.69 -23.12
N ALA A 54 23.84 -5.46 -22.82
CA ALA A 54 23.97 -4.89 -21.48
C ALA A 54 22.68 -4.16 -21.11
N PHE A 55 22.39 -4.12 -19.83
CA PHE A 55 21.22 -3.41 -19.29
C PHE A 55 21.69 -2.26 -18.41
N VAL A 56 21.33 -1.05 -18.81
CA VAL A 56 21.72 0.18 -18.10
C VAL A 56 20.52 0.62 -17.26
N LYS A 57 20.70 0.71 -15.95
CA LYS A 57 19.72 1.28 -15.00
C LYS A 57 20.29 2.54 -14.37
N TRP A 58 19.43 3.49 -14.06
CA TRP A 58 19.81 4.72 -13.36
C TRP A 58 18.74 5.18 -12.38
N THR A 59 19.17 5.93 -11.37
CA THR A 59 18.27 6.63 -10.46
C THR A 59 18.06 8.07 -10.93
N GLY A 60 17.02 8.75 -10.44
CA GLY A 60 16.95 10.20 -10.52
C GLY A 60 18.05 10.83 -9.67
N PHE A 61 18.32 12.12 -9.90
CA PHE A 61 19.28 12.88 -9.11
C PHE A 61 18.69 13.19 -7.73
N SER A 62 19.29 12.65 -6.68
CA SER A 62 18.85 12.84 -5.30
C SER A 62 19.54 14.06 -4.70
N THR A 63 18.76 14.94 -4.09
CA THR A 63 19.22 16.02 -3.22
C THR A 63 18.73 15.74 -1.79
N GLU A 64 19.23 16.48 -0.79
CA GLU A 64 18.79 16.32 0.61
C GLU A 64 17.28 16.41 0.83
N LYS A 65 16.52 16.93 -0.12
CA LYS A 65 15.07 17.18 0.01
C LYS A 65 14.20 16.61 -1.11
N THR A 66 14.77 16.28 -2.27
CA THR A 66 13.98 15.86 -3.46
C THR A 66 14.78 14.93 -4.37
N VAL A 67 14.07 14.08 -5.11
CA VAL A 67 14.63 13.34 -6.25
C VAL A 67 14.09 13.97 -7.52
N VAL A 68 15.00 14.36 -8.43
CA VAL A 68 14.69 14.98 -9.72
C VAL A 68 15.03 13.97 -10.83
N ASP A 69 14.09 13.65 -11.68
CA ASP A 69 14.34 12.80 -12.83
C ASP A 69 15.12 13.54 -13.92
N PHE A 70 15.94 12.80 -14.68
CA PHE A 70 16.59 13.34 -15.85
C PHE A 70 15.55 13.60 -16.96
N GLU A 71 15.57 14.79 -17.52
CA GLU A 71 14.69 15.17 -18.65
C GLU A 71 15.12 14.46 -19.93
N LYS A 72 16.43 14.27 -20.09
CA LYS A 72 17.06 13.66 -21.25
C LYS A 72 18.23 12.79 -20.81
N VAL A 73 18.40 11.65 -21.45
CA VAL A 73 19.51 10.73 -21.20
C VAL A 73 20.20 10.38 -22.52
N PHE A 74 21.51 10.33 -22.49
CA PHE A 74 22.35 9.85 -23.57
C PHE A 74 23.19 8.67 -23.12
N ILE A 75 23.14 7.56 -23.86
CA ILE A 75 23.92 6.35 -23.57
C ILE A 75 24.84 6.09 -24.75
N GLU A 76 26.13 6.09 -24.51
CA GLU A 76 27.16 5.74 -25.49
C GLU A 76 27.93 4.52 -25.03
N VAL A 77 28.15 3.54 -25.91
CA VAL A 77 28.89 2.33 -25.61
C VAL A 77 30.05 2.20 -26.60
N LYS A 78 31.25 2.07 -26.07
CA LYS A 78 32.49 1.88 -26.83
C LYS A 78 33.08 0.51 -26.51
N LYS A 79 33.58 -0.19 -27.55
CA LYS A 79 34.32 -1.43 -27.38
C LYS A 79 35.76 -1.08 -26.98
N ILE A 80 36.23 -1.68 -25.87
CA ILE A 80 37.61 -1.52 -25.41
C ILE A 80 38.48 -2.60 -26.03
N ASN A 81 39.45 -2.23 -26.82
CA ASN A 81 40.41 -3.17 -27.42
C ASN A 81 41.51 -3.47 -26.42
N SER A 82 41.52 -4.69 -25.86
CA SER A 82 42.42 -5.14 -24.79
C SER A 82 43.74 -5.73 -25.27
N GLU A 83 44.24 -5.43 -26.45
CA GLU A 83 45.48 -6.01 -26.98
C GLU A 83 46.67 -5.05 -26.97
N GLU A 84 46.91 -4.32 -25.85
CA GLU A 84 48.21 -3.62 -25.70
C GLU A 84 48.66 -3.55 -24.24
N LEU A 85 49.25 -4.68 -23.81
CA LEU A 85 50.09 -4.64 -22.62
C LEU A 85 51.60 -4.80 -22.94
N ASN A 86 52.03 -4.93 -24.21
CA ASN A 86 53.43 -5.00 -24.57
C ASN A 86 53.71 -4.53 -26.01
N SER A 87 53.71 -3.21 -26.27
CA SER A 87 54.56 -2.61 -27.31
C SER A 87 54.50 -1.09 -27.25
N GLU A 88 55.67 -0.46 -27.15
CA GLU A 88 55.85 0.97 -27.38
C GLU A 88 55.65 1.31 -28.86
N VAL A 89 54.43 1.56 -29.29
CA VAL A 89 54.16 2.31 -30.54
C VAL A 89 52.81 3.01 -30.35
N HIS A 90 52.83 4.34 -30.22
CA HIS A 90 51.67 5.17 -30.21
C HIS A 90 50.93 5.14 -31.58
N ALA A 91 49.81 4.45 -31.65
CA ALA A 91 48.75 4.75 -32.60
C ALA A 91 47.46 4.79 -31.80
N GLU A 92 46.89 5.99 -31.64
CA GLU A 92 45.54 6.20 -31.10
C GLU A 92 44.52 5.50 -32.01
N GLN A 93 44.27 4.22 -31.81
CA GLN A 93 43.04 3.61 -32.31
C GLN A 93 41.90 4.08 -31.38
N GLU A 94 41.10 5.01 -31.83
CA GLU A 94 39.87 5.45 -31.18
C GLU A 94 38.99 4.22 -30.87
N ASP A 95 38.60 4.02 -29.63
CA ASP A 95 37.62 3.01 -29.24
C ASP A 95 36.36 3.18 -30.07
N ALA A 96 36.00 2.18 -30.87
CA ALA A 96 34.84 2.27 -31.77
C ALA A 96 33.53 2.35 -30.96
N VAL A 97 32.74 3.38 -31.24
CA VAL A 97 31.38 3.48 -30.72
C VAL A 97 30.53 2.39 -31.38
N VAL A 98 30.03 1.45 -30.58
CA VAL A 98 29.20 0.32 -31.05
C VAL A 98 27.73 0.55 -30.81
N TYR A 99 27.38 1.51 -29.93
CA TYR A 99 26.00 1.87 -29.64
C TYR A 99 25.95 3.32 -29.16
N SER A 100 24.95 4.06 -29.63
CA SER A 100 24.67 5.43 -29.18
C SER A 100 23.18 5.69 -29.27
N GLU A 101 22.57 6.15 -28.21
CA GLU A 101 21.15 6.47 -28.15
C GLU A 101 20.89 7.70 -27.30
N GLU A 102 20.01 8.56 -27.79
CA GLU A 102 19.43 9.67 -27.06
C GLU A 102 17.98 9.36 -26.69
N ILE A 103 17.65 9.41 -25.41
CA ILE A 103 16.29 9.30 -24.88
C ILE A 103 15.83 10.72 -24.56
N ALA A 104 15.11 11.36 -25.48
CA ALA A 104 14.74 12.78 -25.41
C ALA A 104 13.73 13.10 -24.27
N ASP A 105 12.89 12.12 -23.92
CA ASP A 105 12.01 12.17 -22.76
C ASP A 105 12.34 10.99 -21.83
N ALA A 106 13.25 11.24 -20.91
CA ALA A 106 13.72 10.26 -19.94
C ALA A 106 12.95 10.30 -18.60
N SER A 107 12.01 11.24 -18.46
CA SER A 107 11.18 11.37 -17.28
C SER A 107 10.41 10.06 -17.02
N GLY A 108 10.65 9.47 -15.85
CA GLY A 108 10.08 8.16 -15.46
C GLY A 108 10.67 6.93 -16.15
N LYS A 109 11.58 7.08 -17.11
CA LYS A 109 12.35 5.97 -17.68
C LYS A 109 13.65 5.84 -16.90
N ARG A 110 13.91 4.70 -16.28
CA ARG A 110 15.10 4.48 -15.46
C ARG A 110 15.93 3.27 -15.89
N GLN A 111 15.69 2.79 -17.11
CA GLN A 111 16.45 1.66 -17.65
C GLN A 111 16.44 1.63 -19.19
N ARG A 112 17.50 1.03 -19.77
CA ARG A 112 17.62 0.78 -21.19
C ARG A 112 18.44 -0.47 -21.46
N LYS A 113 18.00 -1.29 -22.45
CA LYS A 113 18.74 -2.44 -22.95
C LYS A 113 19.59 -2.02 -24.14
N VAL A 114 20.89 -2.30 -24.08
CA VAL A 114 21.84 -2.15 -25.20
C VAL A 114 22.02 -3.51 -25.84
N LEU A 115 21.79 -3.60 -27.15
CA LEU A 115 21.83 -4.83 -27.93
C LEU A 115 23.11 -4.92 -28.81
N ASN A 116 23.33 -6.08 -29.41
CA ASN A 116 24.38 -6.35 -30.40
C ASN A 116 25.81 -6.18 -29.86
N LEU A 117 26.03 -6.47 -28.58
CA LEU A 117 27.35 -6.61 -28.01
C LEU A 117 27.91 -8.03 -28.25
N GLU A 118 29.22 -8.19 -28.21
CA GLU A 118 29.87 -9.51 -28.27
C GLU A 118 30.17 -9.99 -26.85
N ASN A 119 29.90 -11.26 -26.56
CA ASN A 119 30.28 -11.86 -25.27
C ASN A 119 31.78 -11.86 -25.11
N GLU A 120 32.26 -11.83 -23.87
CA GLU A 120 33.67 -11.85 -23.46
C GLU A 120 34.52 -10.68 -23.98
N LYS A 121 33.88 -9.65 -24.57
CA LYS A 121 34.53 -8.40 -24.94
C LYS A 121 34.22 -7.31 -23.93
N LYS A 122 35.21 -6.47 -23.63
CA LYS A 122 35.05 -5.37 -22.67
C LYS A 122 34.50 -4.14 -23.38
N TYR A 123 33.51 -3.50 -22.74
CA TYR A 123 32.88 -2.27 -23.22
C TYR A 123 32.91 -1.21 -22.14
N SER A 124 33.03 0.05 -22.54
CA SER A 124 32.82 1.23 -21.71
C SER A 124 31.42 1.79 -21.99
N VAL A 125 30.57 1.86 -21.01
CA VAL A 125 29.22 2.43 -21.08
C VAL A 125 29.27 3.81 -20.44
N LYS A 126 29.12 4.86 -21.22
CA LYS A 126 29.01 6.23 -20.73
C LYS A 126 27.54 6.63 -20.69
N PHE A 127 27.04 6.86 -19.51
CA PHE A 127 25.73 7.45 -19.26
C PHE A 127 25.87 8.96 -19.07
N THR A 128 25.00 9.75 -19.69
CA THR A 128 24.89 11.19 -19.47
C THR A 128 23.43 11.58 -19.32
N GLY A 129 23.00 11.96 -18.12
CA GLY A 129 21.68 12.49 -17.83
C GLY A 129 21.69 14.01 -17.79
N TYR A 130 20.61 14.66 -18.18
CA TYR A 130 20.48 16.12 -18.21
C TYR A 130 19.32 16.57 -17.30
N ILE A 131 19.59 17.59 -16.50
CA ILE A 131 18.58 18.34 -15.73
C ILE A 131 18.69 19.79 -16.25
N GLY A 132 17.70 20.24 -17.01
CA GLY A 132 17.81 21.46 -17.79
C GLY A 132 18.97 21.38 -18.79
N ARG A 133 19.94 22.28 -18.67
CA ARG A 133 21.14 22.29 -19.53
C ARG A 133 22.37 21.65 -18.86
N GLN A 134 22.26 21.18 -17.62
CA GLN A 134 23.38 20.63 -16.86
C GLN A 134 23.53 19.14 -17.11
N PRO A 135 24.69 18.67 -17.66
CA PRO A 135 24.97 17.25 -17.82
C PRO A 135 25.55 16.62 -16.54
N TYR A 136 25.16 15.38 -16.27
CA TYR A 136 25.71 14.51 -15.23
C TYR A 136 26.11 13.18 -15.85
N SER A 137 27.39 12.83 -15.78
CA SER A 137 27.91 11.66 -16.49
C SER A 137 28.54 10.64 -15.53
N LYS A 138 28.36 9.37 -15.84
CA LYS A 138 29.03 8.25 -15.21
C LYS A 138 29.47 7.24 -16.28
N THR A 139 30.67 6.69 -16.13
CA THR A 139 31.18 5.68 -17.07
C THR A 139 31.44 4.37 -16.31
N ILE A 140 30.92 3.28 -16.83
CA ILE A 140 31.00 1.95 -16.22
C ILE A 140 31.48 0.94 -17.28
N ASN A 141 32.44 0.12 -16.93
CA ASN A 141 32.89 -0.96 -17.79
C ASN A 141 32.03 -2.20 -17.62
N VAL A 142 31.71 -2.89 -18.74
CA VAL A 142 30.94 -4.11 -18.75
C VAL A 142 31.54 -5.12 -19.72
N VAL A 143 31.47 -6.39 -19.35
CA VAL A 143 31.81 -7.52 -20.23
C VAL A 143 30.56 -8.36 -20.41
N PRO A 144 29.87 -8.32 -21.57
CA PRO A 144 28.74 -9.19 -21.82
C PRO A 144 29.14 -10.65 -21.68
N LYS A 145 28.35 -11.40 -20.95
CA LYS A 145 28.57 -12.84 -20.69
C LYS A 145 27.28 -13.58 -20.96
N LYS A 146 27.40 -14.86 -21.30
CA LYS A 146 26.24 -15.73 -21.49
C LYS A 146 25.42 -15.94 -20.21
N ILE A 147 25.97 -15.52 -19.06
CA ILE A 147 25.37 -15.62 -17.75
C ILE A 147 25.15 -14.23 -17.20
N SER A 148 23.99 -13.71 -17.43
CA SER A 148 23.54 -12.49 -16.80
C SER A 148 22.17 -12.71 -16.25
N CYS A 149 22.10 -12.86 -14.95
CA CYS A 149 20.84 -12.75 -14.25
C CYS A 149 20.74 -11.36 -13.63
N ASN A 150 19.64 -10.67 -13.88
CA ASN A 150 19.36 -9.47 -13.15
C ASN A 150 18.48 -9.81 -11.96
N PHE A 151 18.96 -9.42 -10.81
CA PHE A 151 18.13 -9.35 -9.62
C PHE A 151 17.17 -8.17 -9.77
N GLU A 152 15.91 -8.41 -9.48
CA GLU A 152 14.89 -7.39 -9.43
C GLU A 152 14.24 -7.32 -8.05
N ARG A 153 13.63 -6.17 -7.77
CA ARG A 153 12.86 -5.95 -6.54
C ARG A 153 13.63 -6.34 -5.29
N VAL A 154 14.93 -6.05 -5.30
CA VAL A 154 15.84 -6.40 -4.22
C VAL A 154 15.62 -5.45 -3.06
N THR A 155 15.39 -6.02 -1.88
CA THR A 155 15.29 -5.28 -0.62
C THR A 155 16.20 -5.92 0.43
N ALA A 156 16.91 -5.10 1.19
CA ALA A 156 17.60 -5.50 2.40
C ALA A 156 17.11 -4.60 3.54
N ILE A 157 16.44 -5.19 4.53
CA ILE A 157 15.72 -4.46 5.57
C ILE A 157 16.26 -4.88 6.93
N SER A 158 16.79 -3.92 7.69
CA SER A 158 17.23 -4.14 9.06
C SER A 158 16.11 -3.85 10.06
N ALA A 159 15.85 -4.83 10.92
CA ALA A 159 14.85 -4.75 11.99
C ALA A 159 15.28 -5.56 13.21
N ALA A 160 15.54 -4.87 14.33
CA ALA A 160 15.78 -5.46 15.65
C ALA A 160 16.86 -6.57 15.67
N GLY A 161 18.03 -6.29 15.15
CA GLY A 161 19.18 -7.21 15.15
C GLY A 161 19.18 -8.23 14.02
N LYS A 162 18.22 -8.14 13.08
CA LYS A 162 18.11 -9.05 11.93
C LYS A 162 18.13 -8.28 10.61
N THR A 163 18.57 -8.94 9.55
CA THR A 163 18.44 -8.41 8.18
C THR A 163 17.63 -9.36 7.32
N PHE A 164 16.56 -8.84 6.75
CA PHE A 164 15.70 -9.52 5.77
C PHE A 164 16.13 -9.12 4.37
N ILE A 165 16.60 -10.07 3.57
CA ILE A 165 16.96 -9.84 2.17
C ILE A 165 15.93 -10.56 1.31
N SER A 166 15.26 -9.85 0.41
CA SER A 166 14.30 -10.42 -0.54
C SER A 166 14.60 -9.94 -1.94
N PHE A 167 14.46 -10.81 -2.91
CA PHE A 167 14.68 -10.49 -4.32
C PHE A 167 13.92 -11.44 -5.25
N THR A 168 13.79 -11.03 -6.50
CA THR A 168 13.39 -11.88 -7.62
C THR A 168 14.38 -11.70 -8.75
N PHE A 169 14.29 -12.57 -9.77
CA PHE A 169 15.05 -12.47 -11.00
C PHE A 169 14.17 -11.82 -12.08
N GLU A 170 14.76 -11.00 -12.94
CA GLU A 170 14.06 -10.44 -14.08
C GLU A 170 13.62 -11.56 -15.04
N GLU A 171 12.35 -11.59 -15.39
CA GLU A 171 11.87 -12.39 -16.50
C GLU A 171 12.37 -11.76 -17.80
N LEU A 172 13.11 -12.55 -18.61
CA LEU A 172 13.46 -12.12 -19.96
C LEU A 172 12.18 -12.15 -20.80
N GLU A 173 11.75 -11.00 -21.31
CA GLU A 173 10.82 -10.94 -22.43
C GLU A 173 11.58 -11.49 -23.66
N ASP A 174 11.58 -12.80 -23.85
CA ASP A 174 11.96 -13.38 -25.13
C ASP A 174 10.75 -13.33 -26.06
N SER A 175 10.97 -12.71 -27.21
CA SER A 175 10.01 -12.66 -28.32
C SER A 175 9.77 -14.03 -28.98
N ASP A 176 10.37 -15.10 -28.47
CA ASP A 176 10.17 -16.48 -28.93
C ASP A 176 9.36 -17.26 -27.90
N ALA A 177 8.08 -17.35 -28.21
CA ALA A 177 6.98 -17.88 -27.37
C ALA A 177 7.05 -19.35 -26.96
N ASN A 178 8.21 -19.94 -26.69
CA ASN A 178 8.29 -21.35 -26.34
C ASN A 178 9.26 -21.73 -25.20
N THR A 179 9.83 -20.76 -24.46
CA THR A 179 10.63 -21.10 -23.29
C THR A 179 10.15 -20.32 -22.07
N ASN A 180 9.23 -20.91 -21.32
CA ASN A 180 8.88 -20.56 -19.93
C ASN A 180 10.05 -20.82 -18.96
N SER A 181 11.25 -20.39 -19.26
CA SER A 181 12.38 -20.59 -18.38
C SER A 181 13.02 -19.25 -18.03
N CYS A 182 12.96 -18.90 -16.75
CA CYS A 182 14.08 -18.16 -16.17
C CYS A 182 15.37 -18.73 -16.75
N PRO A 183 16.34 -17.90 -17.19
CA PRO A 183 17.59 -18.44 -17.64
C PRO A 183 18.11 -19.40 -16.59
N ASP A 184 18.87 -20.40 -16.99
CA ASP A 184 19.33 -21.58 -16.25
C ASP A 184 20.16 -21.20 -14.99
N ILE A 185 19.49 -20.43 -14.09
CA ILE A 185 20.03 -20.00 -12.81
C ILE A 185 19.76 -21.12 -11.84
N LYS A 186 20.82 -21.72 -11.43
CA LYS A 186 20.72 -22.82 -10.50
C LYS A 186 20.72 -22.35 -9.05
N GLU A 187 21.45 -21.27 -8.73
CA GLU A 187 21.84 -20.96 -7.35
C GLU A 187 22.26 -19.50 -7.20
N PHE A 188 22.34 -19.03 -5.97
CA PHE A 188 22.89 -17.70 -5.63
C PHE A 188 23.77 -17.79 -4.38
N ASN A 189 24.70 -16.84 -4.25
CA ASN A 189 25.55 -16.68 -3.08
C ASN A 189 25.38 -15.29 -2.49
N LEU A 190 25.56 -15.17 -1.20
CA LEU A 190 25.55 -13.90 -0.46
C LEU A 190 26.90 -13.68 0.20
N TYR A 191 27.41 -12.47 0.09
CA TYR A 191 28.63 -12.00 0.74
C TYR A 191 28.35 -10.73 1.54
N ASP A 192 29.15 -10.49 2.58
CA ASP A 192 29.23 -9.17 3.19
C ASP A 192 30.02 -8.19 2.28
N ILE A 193 30.01 -6.92 2.62
CA ILE A 193 30.77 -5.88 1.87
C ILE A 193 32.30 -6.04 1.96
N ALA A 194 32.79 -6.85 2.89
CA ALA A 194 34.21 -7.20 3.01
C ALA A 194 34.60 -8.39 2.12
N GLY A 195 33.63 -9.01 1.44
CA GLY A 195 33.82 -10.16 0.56
C GLY A 195 33.78 -11.50 1.27
N ASN A 196 33.38 -11.56 2.54
CA ASN A 196 33.19 -12.84 3.23
C ASN A 196 31.88 -13.47 2.78
N LYS A 197 31.93 -14.74 2.38
CA LYS A 197 30.74 -15.49 1.98
C LYS A 197 29.88 -15.79 3.21
N LEU A 198 28.68 -15.25 3.26
CA LEU A 198 27.69 -15.47 4.33
C LEU A 198 26.76 -16.63 4.02
N PHE A 199 26.43 -16.84 2.75
CA PHE A 199 25.55 -17.91 2.30
C PHE A 199 26.12 -18.56 1.03
N ASP A 200 26.18 -19.88 1.06
CA ASP A 200 26.53 -20.74 -0.08
C ASP A 200 25.43 -21.78 -0.23
N TYR A 201 24.69 -21.72 -1.30
CA TYR A 201 23.60 -22.65 -1.61
C TYR A 201 24.04 -24.14 -1.53
N LYS A 202 25.29 -24.44 -1.82
CA LYS A 202 25.82 -25.84 -1.81
C LYS A 202 26.15 -26.38 -0.43
N THR A 203 26.55 -25.52 0.49
CA THR A 203 27.22 -25.96 1.73
C THR A 203 26.45 -25.62 3.01
N THR A 204 25.52 -24.68 2.99
CA THR A 204 24.79 -24.21 4.18
C THR A 204 23.35 -24.69 4.20
N ALA A 205 23.13 -25.92 4.65
CA ALA A 205 21.82 -26.45 5.00
C ALA A 205 21.16 -25.71 6.19
N SER A 206 21.82 -24.71 6.79
CA SER A 206 21.39 -24.02 8.02
C SER A 206 20.74 -22.65 7.81
N LEU A 207 20.96 -21.99 6.67
CA LEU A 207 20.20 -20.78 6.30
C LEU A 207 19.12 -21.21 5.32
N ALA A 208 17.92 -21.45 5.83
CA ALA A 208 16.76 -21.73 4.98
C ALA A 208 16.46 -20.50 4.14
N TYR A 209 16.64 -20.57 2.83
CA TYR A 209 16.03 -19.62 1.92
C TYR A 209 14.59 -20.04 1.68
N GLU A 210 13.72 -19.06 1.70
CA GLU A 210 12.31 -19.26 1.38
C GLU A 210 12.05 -18.87 -0.06
N LYS A 211 11.19 -19.61 -0.73
CA LYS A 211 10.78 -19.36 -2.11
C LYS A 211 9.27 -19.21 -2.15
N ILE A 212 8.80 -18.07 -2.63
CA ILE A 212 7.36 -17.81 -2.84
C ILE A 212 7.11 -17.48 -4.31
N GLU A 213 6.10 -18.11 -4.90
CA GLU A 213 5.63 -17.81 -6.24
C GLU A 213 4.44 -16.87 -6.17
N ILE A 214 4.50 -15.74 -6.90
CA ILE A 214 3.43 -14.75 -6.97
C ILE A 214 3.05 -14.55 -8.43
N GLN A 215 1.78 -14.72 -8.74
CA GLN A 215 1.22 -14.36 -10.02
C GLN A 215 0.65 -12.94 -9.92
N GLU A 216 1.19 -12.01 -10.70
CA GLU A 216 0.79 -10.60 -10.68
C GLU A 216 -0.51 -10.35 -11.44
N ASP A 217 -0.76 -11.10 -12.52
CA ASP A 217 -2.04 -11.18 -13.20
C ASP A 217 -2.19 -12.54 -13.90
N ASP A 218 -3.42 -12.90 -14.31
CA ASP A 218 -3.73 -14.21 -14.89
C ASP A 218 -3.04 -14.45 -16.24
N THR A 219 -2.46 -13.43 -16.86
CA THR A 219 -1.79 -13.49 -18.18
C THR A 219 -0.28 -13.61 -18.05
N LYS A 220 0.28 -13.41 -16.84
CA LYS A 220 1.71 -13.44 -16.57
C LYS A 220 2.15 -14.72 -15.89
N PRO A 221 3.37 -15.20 -16.18
CA PRO A 221 3.94 -16.33 -15.47
C PRO A 221 4.17 -15.98 -13.98
N TYR A 222 4.27 -17.01 -13.14
CA TYR A 222 4.57 -16.86 -11.73
C TYR A 222 5.98 -16.29 -11.54
N CYS A 223 6.07 -15.21 -10.76
CA CYS A 223 7.34 -14.64 -10.35
C CYS A 223 7.83 -15.33 -9.07
N LYS A 224 9.07 -15.82 -9.07
CA LYS A 224 9.67 -16.48 -7.92
C LYS A 224 10.45 -15.48 -7.08
N TYR A 225 10.05 -15.34 -5.82
CA TYR A 225 10.74 -14.53 -4.83
C TYR A 225 11.57 -15.41 -3.92
N TYR A 226 12.77 -14.96 -3.65
CA TYR A 226 13.70 -15.60 -2.72
C TYR A 226 13.92 -14.69 -1.53
N SER A 227 14.17 -15.29 -0.36
CA SER A 227 14.53 -14.52 0.82
C SER A 227 15.57 -15.22 1.66
N LEU A 228 16.33 -14.41 2.37
CA LEU A 228 17.29 -14.81 3.39
C LEU A 228 17.01 -14.00 4.64
N LEU A 229 17.10 -14.65 5.79
CA LEU A 229 17.06 -13.99 7.09
C LEU A 229 18.42 -14.17 7.77
N LEU A 230 19.11 -13.08 8.03
CA LEU A 230 20.37 -13.04 8.76
C LEU A 230 20.12 -12.61 10.20
N ASP A 231 20.78 -13.28 11.14
CA ASP A 231 20.74 -12.96 12.58
C ASP A 231 21.76 -11.85 12.96
N GLU A 232 21.96 -10.90 12.05
CA GLU A 232 22.84 -9.75 12.22
C GLU A 232 22.33 -8.53 11.44
N GLU A 233 22.74 -7.35 11.85
CA GLU A 233 22.52 -6.11 11.09
C GLU A 233 23.81 -5.77 10.32
N GLY A 234 23.77 -5.87 8.98
CA GLY A 234 24.84 -5.42 8.10
C GLY A 234 24.49 -4.12 7.40
N SER A 235 25.49 -3.33 7.02
CA SER A 235 25.30 -2.09 6.27
C SER A 235 25.02 -2.32 4.78
N GLY A 236 25.40 -3.48 4.26
CA GLY A 236 25.19 -3.88 2.88
C GLY A 236 25.71 -5.29 2.60
N TYR A 237 25.30 -5.80 1.47
CA TYR A 237 25.60 -7.18 1.02
C TYR A 237 25.85 -7.22 -0.48
N GLU A 238 26.56 -8.26 -0.94
CA GLU A 238 26.72 -8.59 -2.35
C GLU A 238 25.96 -9.88 -2.67
N LEU A 239 25.04 -9.81 -3.62
CA LEU A 239 24.35 -10.95 -4.20
C LEU A 239 25.02 -11.35 -5.51
N ARG A 240 25.29 -12.63 -5.69
CA ARG A 240 25.86 -13.21 -6.92
C ARG A 240 25.06 -14.43 -7.32
N VAL A 241 24.85 -14.61 -8.61
CA VAL A 241 24.17 -15.78 -9.19
C VAL A 241 25.21 -16.77 -9.67
N LEU A 242 24.89 -18.04 -9.52
CA LEU A 242 25.67 -19.17 -10.10
C LEU A 242 24.91 -19.77 -11.28
N ASN A 243 25.63 -19.96 -12.38
CA ASN A 243 25.10 -20.70 -13.51
C ASN A 243 25.28 -22.21 -13.36
N SER A 244 24.78 -22.97 -14.35
CA SER A 244 24.95 -24.43 -14.42
C SER A 244 26.41 -24.92 -14.45
N LYS A 245 27.34 -24.01 -14.82
CA LYS A 245 28.81 -24.28 -14.82
C LYS A 245 29.48 -23.86 -13.51
N ASN A 246 28.72 -23.36 -12.52
CA ASN A 246 29.22 -22.84 -11.24
C ASN A 246 30.07 -21.54 -11.38
N GLU A 247 29.84 -20.76 -12.44
CA GLU A 247 30.48 -19.46 -12.59
C GLU A 247 29.59 -18.42 -11.92
N GLU A 248 30.17 -17.50 -11.11
CA GLU A 248 29.48 -16.43 -10.45
C GLU A 248 29.27 -15.23 -11.37
N SER A 249 28.11 -14.57 -11.23
CA SER A 249 27.86 -13.28 -11.86
C SER A 249 28.65 -12.17 -11.18
N GLU A 250 28.71 -11.00 -11.84
CA GLU A 250 29.10 -9.76 -11.17
C GLU A 250 28.20 -9.52 -9.94
N PRO A 251 28.77 -8.97 -8.86
CA PRO A 251 28.01 -8.74 -7.64
C PRO A 251 26.95 -7.65 -7.82
N LEU A 252 25.76 -7.89 -7.28
CA LEU A 252 24.81 -6.85 -7.00
C LEU A 252 25.01 -6.39 -5.55
N VAL A 253 25.47 -5.15 -5.37
CA VAL A 253 25.58 -4.54 -4.04
C VAL A 253 24.22 -4.05 -3.59
N VAL A 254 23.78 -4.48 -2.43
CA VAL A 254 22.51 -4.13 -1.81
C VAL A 254 22.77 -3.43 -0.50
N THR A 255 22.35 -2.16 -0.40
CA THR A 255 22.44 -1.39 0.84
C THR A 255 21.26 -1.71 1.76
N THR A 256 21.56 -1.96 3.02
CA THR A 256 20.53 -2.23 4.02
C THR A 256 19.79 -0.94 4.38
N LYS A 257 18.47 -1.00 4.39
CA LYS A 257 17.60 0.10 4.82
C LYS A 257 17.07 -0.17 6.23
N LYS A 258 17.28 0.76 7.15
CA LYS A 258 16.69 0.70 8.48
C LYS A 258 15.26 1.22 8.42
N ILE A 259 14.34 0.52 9.06
CA ILE A 259 12.92 0.88 9.13
C ILE A 259 12.56 1.47 10.49
N ASN A 260 11.55 2.34 10.50
CA ASN A 260 11.03 2.99 11.72
C ASN A 260 9.69 2.43 12.18
N ILE A 261 8.92 1.81 11.27
CA ILE A 261 7.66 1.15 11.61
C ILE A 261 7.90 -0.31 12.02
N PRO A 262 6.95 -0.94 12.76
CA PRO A 262 7.07 -2.35 13.10
C PRO A 262 7.23 -3.26 11.87
N ALA A 263 8.03 -4.31 12.01
CA ALA A 263 8.11 -5.40 11.05
C ALA A 263 7.32 -6.62 11.55
N VAL A 264 6.43 -7.14 10.74
CA VAL A 264 5.60 -8.31 11.01
C VAL A 264 6.00 -9.41 10.06
N ASN A 265 6.55 -10.51 10.59
CA ASN A 265 6.91 -11.69 9.81
C ASN A 265 6.00 -12.85 10.14
N LEU A 266 5.28 -13.31 9.15
CA LEU A 266 4.36 -14.43 9.26
C LEU A 266 5.00 -15.66 8.64
N LYS A 267 5.06 -16.77 9.40
CA LYS A 267 5.55 -18.06 8.93
C LYS A 267 4.41 -19.04 8.78
N ILE A 268 4.24 -19.56 7.57
CA ILE A 268 3.21 -20.53 7.20
C ILE A 268 3.90 -21.87 7.00
N ASP A 269 3.61 -22.85 7.85
CA ASP A 269 4.38 -24.09 7.94
C ASP A 269 4.33 -24.96 6.67
N ASP A 270 3.17 -25.04 6.03
CA ASP A 270 2.96 -25.89 4.83
C ASP A 270 2.76 -25.09 3.54
N PHE A 271 3.22 -23.84 3.51
CA PHE A 271 2.94 -22.94 2.40
C PHE A 271 3.38 -23.50 1.04
N LEU A 272 4.57 -24.11 0.97
CA LEU A 272 5.12 -24.70 -0.26
C LEU A 272 4.39 -26.00 -0.67
N ALA A 273 3.94 -26.80 0.29
CA ALA A 273 3.26 -28.07 0.00
C ALA A 273 1.82 -27.85 -0.46
N GLU A 274 1.11 -26.88 0.10
CA GLU A 274 -0.31 -26.67 -0.16
C GLU A 274 -0.61 -25.66 -1.28
N THR A 275 0.18 -24.62 -1.40
CA THR A 275 -0.14 -23.55 -2.33
C THR A 275 1.03 -23.11 -3.21
N GLY A 276 2.26 -23.04 -2.71
CA GLY A 276 3.42 -22.46 -3.42
C GLY A 276 3.18 -21.06 -4.01
N ASN A 277 1.94 -20.55 -3.88
CA ASN A 277 1.42 -19.40 -4.59
C ASN A 277 0.39 -18.65 -3.76
N LEU A 278 0.67 -17.38 -3.46
CA LEU A 278 -0.25 -16.51 -2.71
C LEU A 278 -1.60 -16.30 -3.41
N SER A 279 -1.67 -16.39 -4.73
CA SER A 279 -2.94 -16.23 -5.45
C SER A 279 -3.91 -17.41 -5.27
N LYS A 280 -3.38 -18.61 -4.99
CA LYS A 280 -4.18 -19.81 -4.67
C LYS A 280 -4.74 -19.83 -3.24
N PHE A 281 -4.37 -18.85 -2.42
CA PHE A 281 -4.80 -18.68 -1.04
C PHE A 281 -6.28 -18.25 -0.91
N LYS A 282 -6.98 -18.10 -2.02
CA LYS A 282 -8.26 -17.40 -2.11
C LYS A 282 -9.43 -18.16 -1.50
N ASP A 283 -9.49 -19.48 -1.67
CA ASP A 283 -10.76 -20.19 -1.52
C ASP A 283 -11.10 -20.51 -0.06
N LYS A 284 -11.14 -19.48 0.80
CA LYS A 284 -11.62 -19.57 2.19
C LYS A 284 -10.82 -20.55 3.08
N LYS A 285 -9.69 -21.06 2.61
CA LYS A 285 -8.81 -21.90 3.43
C LYS A 285 -8.15 -21.06 4.51
N LYS A 286 -8.35 -21.45 5.75
CA LYS A 286 -7.56 -20.95 6.87
C LYS A 286 -6.30 -21.82 6.95
N LEU A 287 -5.12 -21.20 6.95
CA LEU A 287 -3.84 -21.90 7.15
C LEU A 287 -3.29 -21.58 8.53
N ASN A 288 -2.66 -22.58 9.16
CA ASN A 288 -1.93 -22.37 10.40
C ASN A 288 -0.63 -21.62 10.12
N ALA A 289 -0.29 -20.72 11.02
CA ALA A 289 0.92 -19.92 10.92
C ALA A 289 1.40 -19.50 12.30
N THR A 290 2.64 -19.02 12.37
CA THR A 290 3.17 -18.28 13.49
C THR A 290 3.57 -16.88 13.08
N LEU A 291 3.60 -15.93 14.01
CA LEU A 291 3.89 -14.53 13.74
C LEU A 291 4.91 -14.00 14.74
N ASP A 292 5.90 -13.31 14.19
CA ASP A 292 6.89 -12.54 14.95
C ASP A 292 6.69 -11.03 14.65
N VAL A 293 6.82 -10.19 15.68
CA VAL A 293 6.86 -8.72 15.54
C VAL A 293 8.21 -8.21 15.98
N PHE A 294 8.83 -7.39 15.13
CA PHE A 294 10.09 -6.72 15.38
C PHE A 294 9.91 -5.21 15.36
N ASN A 295 10.83 -4.47 15.95
CA ASN A 295 10.83 -3.00 15.99
C ASN A 295 9.54 -2.42 16.57
N CYS A 296 9.05 -3.03 17.66
CA CYS A 296 7.86 -2.66 18.40
C CYS A 296 8.10 -2.84 19.92
N GLU A 297 7.43 -2.04 20.73
CA GLU A 297 7.50 -2.18 22.19
C GLU A 297 6.91 -3.52 22.66
N GLU A 298 5.74 -3.88 22.13
CA GLU A 298 5.14 -5.19 22.36
C GLU A 298 5.85 -6.25 21.53
N LYS A 299 6.62 -7.09 22.20
CA LYS A 299 7.34 -8.20 21.58
C LYS A 299 6.44 -9.41 21.45
N ILE A 300 5.99 -9.68 20.23
CA ILE A 300 5.31 -10.93 19.90
C ILE A 300 6.33 -11.86 19.24
N LYS A 301 6.47 -13.08 19.75
CA LYS A 301 7.38 -14.07 19.20
C LYS A 301 6.67 -15.42 19.06
N SER A 302 6.67 -15.95 17.83
CA SER A 302 6.10 -17.25 17.47
C SER A 302 4.65 -17.43 17.95
N ALA A 303 3.84 -16.35 17.90
CA ALA A 303 2.44 -16.44 18.28
C ALA A 303 1.66 -17.27 17.27
N GLU A 304 0.98 -18.32 17.74
CA GLU A 304 0.17 -19.20 16.89
C GLU A 304 -1.10 -18.47 16.42
N LEU A 305 -1.41 -18.63 15.14
CA LEU A 305 -2.59 -18.03 14.52
C LEU A 305 -3.05 -18.81 13.30
N THR A 306 -4.20 -18.44 12.78
CA THR A 306 -4.62 -18.79 11.42
C THR A 306 -4.64 -17.56 10.53
N ILE A 307 -4.30 -17.72 9.26
CA ILE A 307 -4.38 -16.68 8.23
C ILE A 307 -5.37 -17.07 7.14
N LYS A 308 -6.09 -16.11 6.61
CA LYS A 308 -7.05 -16.26 5.50
C LYS A 308 -6.90 -15.06 4.55
N GLY A 309 -7.03 -15.28 3.25
CA GLY A 309 -7.14 -14.22 2.26
C GLY A 309 -8.37 -13.33 2.51
N ARG A 310 -8.24 -12.03 2.23
CA ARG A 310 -9.28 -11.03 2.45
C ARG A 310 -9.47 -10.15 1.21
N GLY A 311 -10.69 -9.65 1.06
CA GLY A 311 -11.11 -8.75 0.00
C GLY A 311 -11.76 -9.48 -1.17
N ASN A 312 -12.54 -8.77 -1.96
CA ASN A 312 -13.22 -9.28 -3.15
C ASN A 312 -12.55 -8.69 -4.39
N SER A 313 -12.85 -7.43 -4.73
CA SER A 313 -12.26 -6.73 -5.86
C SER A 313 -10.74 -6.55 -5.71
N SER A 314 -10.28 -6.22 -4.51
CA SER A 314 -8.84 -6.11 -4.21
C SER A 314 -8.12 -7.44 -4.33
N TRP A 315 -8.74 -8.55 -3.88
CA TRP A 315 -8.15 -9.88 -4.07
C TRP A 315 -8.03 -10.26 -5.55
N LYS A 316 -9.07 -9.98 -6.34
CA LYS A 316 -9.11 -10.33 -7.77
C LYS A 316 -8.12 -9.48 -8.59
N ASN A 317 -8.07 -8.17 -8.35
CA ASN A 317 -7.39 -7.23 -9.25
C ASN A 317 -6.00 -6.77 -8.75
N ALA A 318 -5.61 -7.07 -7.49
CA ALA A 318 -4.30 -6.70 -6.96
C ALA A 318 -3.38 -7.91 -6.78
N PRO A 319 -2.12 -7.86 -7.21
CA PRO A 319 -1.13 -8.89 -6.88
C PRO A 319 -0.71 -8.85 -5.40
N LYS A 320 -0.72 -7.68 -4.77
CA LYS A 320 -0.48 -7.50 -3.33
C LYS A 320 -1.77 -7.79 -2.56
N LYS A 321 -1.82 -8.93 -1.88
CA LYS A 321 -3.03 -9.47 -1.26
C LYS A 321 -3.22 -9.00 0.18
N SER A 322 -4.47 -8.78 0.59
CA SER A 322 -4.84 -8.49 1.99
C SER A 322 -5.20 -9.77 2.74
N TYR A 323 -5.04 -9.77 4.05
CA TYR A 323 -5.25 -10.95 4.89
C TYR A 323 -6.06 -10.62 6.15
N THR A 324 -6.77 -11.64 6.66
CA THR A 324 -7.27 -11.67 8.04
C THR A 324 -6.43 -12.68 8.81
N ILE A 325 -5.93 -12.26 9.98
CA ILE A 325 -5.25 -13.14 10.94
C ILE A 325 -6.12 -13.33 12.17
N LYS A 326 -6.12 -14.54 12.72
CA LYS A 326 -6.83 -14.87 13.96
C LYS A 326 -5.89 -15.63 14.89
N PHE A 327 -5.39 -14.95 15.91
CA PHE A 327 -4.54 -15.55 16.94
C PHE A 327 -5.29 -16.64 17.72
N LYS A 328 -4.57 -17.66 18.15
CA LYS A 328 -5.11 -18.71 19.02
C LYS A 328 -5.47 -18.14 20.37
N GLU A 329 -4.57 -17.31 20.93
CA GLU A 329 -4.80 -16.56 22.17
C GLU A 329 -4.89 -15.06 21.88
N LYS A 330 -5.57 -14.30 22.74
CA LYS A 330 -5.62 -12.83 22.60
C LYS A 330 -4.21 -12.25 22.65
N GLN A 331 -3.95 -11.28 21.78
CA GLN A 331 -2.69 -10.55 21.71
C GLN A 331 -2.98 -9.04 21.67
N ASN A 332 -2.15 -8.26 22.35
CA ASN A 332 -2.08 -6.81 22.10
C ASN A 332 -1.23 -6.57 20.85
N PHE A 333 -1.83 -6.81 19.68
CA PHE A 333 -1.12 -6.75 18.42
C PHE A 333 -0.82 -5.29 18.04
N LEU A 334 0.46 -4.91 18.09
CA LEU A 334 0.95 -3.56 17.70
C LEU A 334 0.37 -2.41 18.55
N GLY A 335 -0.06 -2.67 19.77
CA GLY A 335 -0.69 -1.67 20.62
C GLY A 335 -2.17 -1.37 20.26
N LEU A 336 -2.80 -2.20 19.41
CA LEU A 336 -4.20 -2.04 19.00
C LEU A 336 -5.21 -2.64 19.98
N GLY A 337 -4.76 -3.01 21.19
CA GLY A 337 -5.59 -3.65 22.20
C GLY A 337 -5.65 -5.18 22.08
N GLU A 338 -6.05 -5.83 23.18
CA GLU A 338 -6.09 -7.29 23.26
C GLU A 338 -7.26 -7.88 22.47
N ASN A 339 -6.94 -8.60 21.41
CA ASN A 339 -7.93 -9.33 20.63
C ASN A 339 -7.30 -10.53 19.90
N LYS A 340 -8.15 -11.39 19.33
CA LYS A 340 -7.68 -12.50 18.48
C LYS A 340 -7.62 -12.12 16.99
N SER A 341 -8.49 -11.25 16.50
CA SER A 341 -8.68 -11.03 15.07
C SER A 341 -8.24 -9.64 14.61
N PHE A 342 -7.40 -9.60 13.58
CA PHE A 342 -6.93 -8.36 12.93
C PHE A 342 -6.89 -8.54 11.42
N ALA A 343 -6.96 -7.43 10.69
CA ALA A 343 -6.78 -7.40 9.25
C ALA A 343 -5.40 -6.81 8.91
N LEU A 344 -4.77 -7.32 7.85
CA LEU A 344 -3.59 -6.77 7.21
C LEU A 344 -3.99 -6.30 5.81
N ILE A 345 -4.21 -5.00 5.66
CA ILE A 345 -4.71 -4.39 4.42
C ILE A 345 -3.52 -3.99 3.55
N ALA A 346 -3.55 -4.42 2.30
CA ALA A 346 -2.43 -4.23 1.36
C ALA A 346 -2.29 -2.81 0.81
N ASN A 347 -3.37 -2.03 0.75
CA ASN A 347 -3.44 -0.69 0.16
C ASN A 347 -2.79 -0.61 -1.25
N TYR A 348 -2.96 -1.65 -2.09
CA TYR A 348 -2.29 -1.70 -3.40
C TYR A 348 -2.75 -0.61 -4.36
N PHE A 349 -4.04 -0.30 -4.36
CA PHE A 349 -4.63 0.72 -5.23
C PHE A 349 -4.43 2.14 -4.69
N ASP A 350 -4.19 2.25 -3.39
CA ASP A 350 -3.87 3.52 -2.73
C ASP A 350 -2.36 3.76 -2.68
N LYS A 351 -1.85 4.52 -3.65
CA LYS A 351 -0.42 4.84 -3.74
C LYS A 351 0.07 5.84 -2.69
N THR A 352 -0.84 6.46 -1.93
CA THR A 352 -0.45 7.22 -0.73
C THR A 352 -0.18 6.31 0.46
N LEU A 353 -0.71 5.07 0.46
CA LEU A 353 -0.71 4.10 1.56
C LEU A 353 -1.45 4.60 2.82
N LEU A 354 -2.09 5.76 2.78
CA LEU A 354 -2.61 6.49 3.94
C LEU A 354 -4.13 6.72 3.94
N ARG A 355 -4.87 6.49 2.83
CA ARG A 355 -6.31 6.81 2.75
C ARG A 355 -7.14 6.09 3.80
N ASN A 356 -6.97 4.78 3.93
CA ASN A 356 -7.64 4.01 4.97
C ASN A 356 -7.25 4.48 6.37
N MET A 357 -5.95 4.66 6.65
CA MET A 357 -5.46 5.13 7.94
C MET A 357 -6.03 6.50 8.31
N THR A 358 -6.00 7.46 7.37
CA THR A 358 -6.58 8.81 7.53
C THR A 358 -8.05 8.73 7.91
N SER A 359 -8.83 7.90 7.21
CA SER A 359 -10.27 7.78 7.46
C SER A 359 -10.56 7.18 8.84
N TYR A 360 -9.85 6.13 9.22
CA TYR A 360 -10.05 5.50 10.53
C TYR A 360 -9.60 6.40 11.68
N GLU A 361 -8.49 7.12 11.54
CA GLU A 361 -8.04 8.07 12.55
C GLU A 361 -9.02 9.25 12.72
N LEU A 362 -9.52 9.80 11.62
CA LEU A 362 -10.55 10.86 11.67
C LEU A 362 -11.86 10.33 12.27
N ALA A 363 -12.34 9.17 11.85
CA ALA A 363 -13.56 8.57 12.39
C ALA A 363 -13.45 8.32 13.90
N LYS A 364 -12.31 7.81 14.35
CA LYS A 364 -12.07 7.48 15.75
C LYS A 364 -11.90 8.71 16.64
N ASN A 365 -11.20 9.75 16.18
CA ASN A 365 -10.75 10.85 17.03
C ASN A 365 -11.52 12.15 16.81
N VAL A 366 -12.23 12.30 15.69
CA VAL A 366 -12.96 13.52 15.33
C VAL A 366 -14.47 13.25 15.24
N PHE A 367 -14.87 12.20 14.51
CA PHE A 367 -16.27 11.80 14.36
C PHE A 367 -16.69 10.80 15.45
N GLY A 368 -16.52 11.21 16.71
CA GLY A 368 -16.66 10.34 17.91
C GLY A 368 -18.11 10.04 18.32
N LYS A 369 -19.13 10.43 17.52
CA LYS A 369 -20.52 10.02 17.76
C LYS A 369 -20.81 8.60 17.28
N MET A 370 -19.91 8.02 16.48
CA MET A 370 -19.83 6.59 16.28
C MET A 370 -19.04 5.97 17.43
N PRO A 371 -19.66 5.16 18.33
CA PRO A 371 -19.04 4.76 19.60
C PRO A 371 -17.70 4.03 19.48
N TRP A 372 -17.48 3.33 18.37
CA TRP A 372 -16.22 2.65 18.08
C TRP A 372 -15.87 2.73 16.61
N ASN A 373 -14.60 2.96 16.31
CA ASN A 373 -14.00 2.85 14.99
C ASN A 373 -12.64 2.16 15.07
N PRO A 374 -12.18 1.46 14.01
CA PRO A 374 -10.96 0.67 14.05
C PRO A 374 -9.70 1.49 14.32
N GLY A 375 -8.86 1.01 15.22
CA GLY A 375 -7.48 1.44 15.34
C GLY A 375 -6.61 0.83 14.25
N THR A 376 -5.53 1.53 13.88
CA THR A 376 -4.65 1.14 12.78
C THR A 376 -3.17 1.34 13.10
N LYS A 377 -2.31 0.56 12.43
CA LYS A 377 -0.86 0.70 12.49
C LYS A 377 -0.22 0.29 11.16
N CYS A 378 0.61 1.15 10.57
CA CYS A 378 1.43 0.76 9.43
C CYS A 378 2.53 -0.21 9.86
N VAL A 379 2.79 -1.22 9.03
CA VAL A 379 3.82 -2.25 9.27
C VAL A 379 4.56 -2.59 7.97
N GLN A 380 5.83 -2.98 8.09
CA GLN A 380 6.53 -3.72 7.05
C GLN A 380 6.16 -5.20 7.18
N PHE A 381 5.58 -5.77 6.15
CA PHE A 381 5.04 -7.12 6.22
C PHE A 381 5.88 -8.13 5.44
N PHE A 382 6.07 -9.30 6.04
CA PHE A 382 6.81 -10.41 5.46
C PHE A 382 5.98 -11.70 5.56
N ILE A 383 6.07 -12.56 4.56
CA ILE A 383 5.58 -13.93 4.60
C ILE A 383 6.76 -14.84 4.34
N ASN A 384 7.04 -15.76 5.26
CA ASN A 384 8.19 -16.65 5.20
C ASN A 384 9.50 -15.89 4.85
N ASN A 385 9.74 -14.78 5.56
CA ASN A 385 10.83 -13.83 5.37
C ASN A 385 10.83 -13.09 4.01
N VAL A 386 9.91 -13.37 3.09
CA VAL A 386 9.78 -12.63 1.82
C VAL A 386 9.02 -11.35 2.04
N TYR A 387 9.66 -10.23 1.73
CA TYR A 387 9.07 -8.91 1.89
C TYR A 387 7.84 -8.71 1.01
N GLN A 388 6.75 -8.27 1.62
CA GLN A 388 5.46 -8.04 0.96
C GLN A 388 5.10 -6.54 0.82
N GLY A 389 5.87 -5.64 1.41
CA GLY A 389 5.60 -4.19 1.37
C GLY A 389 5.01 -3.64 2.66
N VAL A 390 4.62 -2.37 2.61
CA VAL A 390 3.90 -1.71 3.70
C VAL A 390 2.45 -2.17 3.71
N TYR A 391 1.97 -2.62 4.86
CA TYR A 391 0.59 -2.99 5.12
C TYR A 391 0.00 -2.12 6.23
N LEU A 392 -1.32 -2.00 6.25
CA LEU A 392 -2.05 -1.42 7.37
C LEU A 392 -2.63 -2.55 8.21
N ALA A 393 -2.14 -2.70 9.44
CA ALA A 393 -2.78 -3.53 10.45
C ALA A 393 -3.99 -2.78 11.00
N VAL A 394 -5.15 -3.45 11.04
CA VAL A 394 -6.44 -2.86 11.38
C VAL A 394 -7.18 -3.78 12.34
N GLU A 395 -7.82 -3.22 13.35
CA GLU A 395 -8.79 -3.94 14.17
C GLU A 395 -9.98 -4.38 13.30
N THR A 396 -10.36 -5.66 13.35
CA THR A 396 -11.57 -6.13 12.66
C THR A 396 -12.83 -5.73 13.43
N ILE A 397 -13.91 -5.51 12.72
CA ILE A 397 -15.23 -5.25 13.31
C ILE A 397 -15.69 -6.53 14.01
N LYS A 398 -15.92 -6.46 15.31
CA LYS A 398 -16.33 -7.57 16.19
C LYS A 398 -17.15 -7.08 17.36
N ILE A 399 -18.05 -7.91 17.86
CA ILE A 399 -18.75 -7.70 19.13
C ILE A 399 -17.84 -8.14 20.27
N ASN A 400 -17.37 -7.22 21.07
CA ASN A 400 -16.72 -7.44 22.35
C ASN A 400 -16.43 -6.11 23.07
N GLY A 401 -16.10 -6.15 24.37
CA GLY A 401 -15.89 -4.98 25.19
C GLY A 401 -14.72 -4.05 24.83
N SER A 402 -13.83 -4.45 23.89
CA SER A 402 -12.76 -3.59 23.37
C SER A 402 -13.06 -3.00 22.00
N ARG A 403 -14.17 -3.36 21.38
CA ARG A 403 -14.61 -2.92 20.06
C ARG A 403 -16.06 -2.45 20.09
N VAL A 404 -16.96 -3.09 19.34
CA VAL A 404 -18.40 -2.78 19.47
C VAL A 404 -18.91 -3.48 20.73
N ASP A 405 -19.08 -2.70 21.79
CA ASP A 405 -19.43 -3.20 23.12
C ASP A 405 -20.95 -3.31 23.26
N ILE A 406 -21.48 -4.41 22.84
CA ILE A 406 -22.90 -4.78 22.94
C ILE A 406 -23.02 -6.26 23.36
N PRO A 407 -24.10 -6.67 24.05
CA PRO A 407 -24.40 -8.09 24.26
C PRO A 407 -24.63 -8.79 22.95
N ASP A 408 -23.96 -9.94 22.73
CA ASP A 408 -23.96 -10.66 21.46
C ASP A 408 -25.23 -11.51 21.29
N VAL A 409 -25.97 -11.35 20.19
CA VAL A 409 -27.18 -12.09 19.91
C VAL A 409 -26.96 -13.61 19.73
N SER A 410 -25.72 -14.07 19.54
CA SER A 410 -25.40 -15.51 19.55
C SER A 410 -25.56 -16.14 20.94
N GLU A 411 -25.60 -15.34 22.00
CA GLU A 411 -25.85 -15.78 23.35
C GLU A 411 -27.35 -15.88 23.70
N CYS A 412 -28.24 -15.39 22.81
CA CYS A 412 -29.68 -15.41 22.98
C CYS A 412 -30.23 -16.83 22.72
N ASP A 413 -30.67 -17.51 23.77
CA ASP A 413 -31.28 -18.84 23.70
C ASP A 413 -32.80 -18.82 23.90
N ASN A 414 -33.36 -17.67 24.27
CA ASN A 414 -34.78 -17.40 24.44
C ASN A 414 -35.20 -16.18 23.62
N ILE A 415 -36.09 -16.39 22.63
CA ILE A 415 -36.54 -15.34 21.72
C ILE A 415 -37.22 -14.15 22.41
N GLU A 416 -37.86 -14.37 23.57
CA GLU A 416 -38.50 -13.31 24.36
C GLU A 416 -37.48 -12.32 24.92
N GLU A 417 -36.19 -12.70 25.00
CA GLU A 417 -35.10 -11.87 25.48
C GLU A 417 -34.32 -11.18 24.36
N PHE A 418 -34.72 -11.35 23.11
CA PHE A 418 -34.03 -10.78 21.93
C PHE A 418 -33.68 -9.28 22.06
N GLU A 419 -34.56 -8.49 22.68
CA GLU A 419 -34.36 -7.05 22.88
C GLU A 419 -33.17 -6.70 23.80
N ASN A 420 -32.62 -7.69 24.52
CA ASN A 420 -31.45 -7.52 25.37
C ASN A 420 -30.12 -7.74 24.65
N PHE A 421 -30.15 -8.16 23.39
CA PHE A 421 -28.98 -8.53 22.60
C PHE A 421 -28.84 -7.65 21.37
N GLY A 422 -27.59 -7.45 20.96
CA GLY A 422 -27.22 -6.66 19.79
C GLY A 422 -26.62 -7.52 18.68
N PHE A 423 -26.52 -6.94 17.53
CA PHE A 423 -25.96 -7.55 16.32
C PHE A 423 -25.37 -6.48 15.41
N ILE A 424 -24.42 -6.87 14.54
CA ILE A 424 -23.81 -5.97 13.53
C ILE A 424 -24.19 -6.47 12.14
N LEU A 425 -24.68 -5.57 11.33
CA LEU A 425 -25.03 -5.79 9.92
C LEU A 425 -24.07 -5.04 9.00
N GLU A 426 -23.88 -5.57 7.83
CA GLU A 426 -23.27 -4.86 6.69
C GLU A 426 -24.33 -4.68 5.60
N ILE A 427 -24.42 -3.46 5.06
CA ILE A 427 -25.10 -3.26 3.79
C ILE A 427 -24.09 -3.60 2.71
N ASP A 428 -24.39 -4.70 1.99
CA ASP A 428 -23.50 -5.24 0.96
C ASP A 428 -24.31 -5.80 -0.21
N SER A 429 -24.10 -5.22 -1.38
CA SER A 429 -24.73 -5.64 -2.63
C SER A 429 -24.44 -7.07 -3.05
N ARG A 430 -23.40 -7.70 -2.49
CA ARG A 430 -22.98 -9.08 -2.81
C ARG A 430 -23.79 -10.14 -2.08
N GLN A 431 -24.23 -9.83 -0.86
CA GLN A 431 -24.98 -10.75 -0.01
C GLN A 431 -24.32 -12.15 0.10
N ASP A 432 -23.03 -12.20 0.39
CA ASP A 432 -22.21 -13.42 0.40
C ASP A 432 -21.97 -14.03 1.81
N GLU A 433 -22.77 -13.63 2.79
CA GLU A 433 -22.75 -14.18 4.15
C GLU A 433 -23.82 -15.28 4.34
N ASP A 434 -23.79 -16.00 5.46
CA ASP A 434 -24.73 -17.10 5.75
C ASP A 434 -26.17 -16.63 6.00
N PHE A 435 -26.34 -15.38 6.44
CA PHE A 435 -27.65 -14.78 6.60
C PHE A 435 -27.72 -13.41 5.92
N ASN A 436 -28.47 -13.38 4.83
CA ASN A 436 -28.70 -12.21 4.01
C ASN A 436 -30.20 -11.96 3.85
N PHE A 437 -30.59 -10.69 3.74
CA PHE A 437 -31.96 -10.31 3.47
C PHE A 437 -32.02 -8.92 2.80
N GLU A 438 -33.18 -8.62 2.20
CA GLU A 438 -33.49 -7.31 1.64
C GLU A 438 -34.67 -6.71 2.39
N THR A 439 -34.66 -5.40 2.54
CA THR A 439 -35.82 -4.63 3.05
C THR A 439 -36.87 -4.44 1.95
N LYS A 440 -38.02 -3.84 2.30
CA LYS A 440 -39.06 -3.48 1.32
C LYS A 440 -38.58 -2.48 0.26
N LYS A 441 -37.56 -1.68 0.56
CA LYS A 441 -36.92 -0.76 -0.38
C LYS A 441 -35.71 -1.41 -1.08
N ASN A 442 -35.59 -2.72 -1.01
CA ASN A 442 -34.53 -3.54 -1.59
C ASN A 442 -33.12 -3.27 -1.04
N VAL A 443 -32.96 -2.59 0.10
CA VAL A 443 -31.64 -2.40 0.71
C VAL A 443 -31.10 -3.75 1.16
N PRO A 444 -29.92 -4.18 0.67
CA PRO A 444 -29.37 -5.50 0.95
C PRO A 444 -28.59 -5.50 2.26
N PHE A 445 -28.95 -6.35 3.19
CA PHE A 445 -28.28 -6.54 4.47
C PHE A 445 -27.69 -7.94 4.62
N SER A 446 -26.56 -8.03 5.26
CA SER A 446 -25.88 -9.25 5.67
C SER A 446 -25.56 -9.21 7.16
N LEU A 447 -25.83 -10.28 7.90
CA LEU A 447 -25.42 -10.40 9.30
C LEU A 447 -23.89 -10.66 9.38
N LYS A 448 -23.14 -9.76 9.99
CA LYS A 448 -21.67 -9.85 10.08
C LYS A 448 -21.16 -10.34 11.42
N GLU A 449 -21.81 -9.91 12.50
CA GLU A 449 -21.47 -10.32 13.85
C GLU A 449 -22.74 -10.44 14.71
N PRO A 450 -22.93 -11.59 15.30
CA PRO A 450 -22.21 -12.85 15.01
C PRO A 450 -22.44 -13.34 13.58
N GLY A 451 -21.63 -14.29 13.10
CA GLY A 451 -21.94 -14.99 11.85
C GLY A 451 -23.28 -15.72 11.93
N GLY A 452 -23.96 -15.87 10.80
CA GLY A 452 -25.24 -16.58 10.81
C GLY A 452 -25.15 -18.02 11.31
N GLU A 453 -23.98 -18.66 11.16
CA GLU A 453 -23.69 -20.00 11.69
C GLU A 453 -23.54 -20.03 13.23
N ASP A 454 -23.18 -18.90 13.84
CA ASP A 454 -22.93 -18.80 15.28
C ASP A 454 -24.23 -18.61 16.09
N LEU A 455 -25.37 -18.34 15.43
CA LEU A 455 -26.66 -18.20 16.11
C LEU A 455 -27.09 -19.51 16.77
N GLN A 456 -27.73 -19.42 17.95
CA GLN A 456 -28.22 -20.59 18.69
C GLN A 456 -29.19 -21.40 17.83
N PRO A 457 -28.90 -22.70 17.52
CA PRO A 457 -29.66 -23.49 16.58
C PRO A 457 -31.15 -23.62 16.91
N SER A 458 -31.48 -23.62 18.22
CA SER A 458 -32.87 -23.79 18.71
C SER A 458 -33.79 -22.61 18.41
N VAL A 459 -33.21 -21.40 18.23
CA VAL A 459 -33.96 -20.16 18.01
C VAL A 459 -33.49 -19.41 16.75
N LYS A 460 -32.61 -20.00 15.97
CA LYS A 460 -31.94 -19.38 14.82
C LYS A 460 -32.91 -18.69 13.86
N GLU A 461 -33.91 -19.40 13.37
CA GLU A 461 -34.88 -18.85 12.41
C GLU A 461 -35.68 -17.69 13.03
N SER A 462 -36.07 -17.81 14.30
CA SER A 462 -36.78 -16.76 14.99
C SER A 462 -35.90 -15.52 15.21
N LEU A 463 -34.60 -15.70 15.54
CA LEU A 463 -33.65 -14.59 15.67
C LEU A 463 -33.45 -13.87 14.32
N GLN A 464 -33.31 -14.63 13.23
CA GLN A 464 -33.18 -14.06 11.88
C GLN A 464 -34.42 -13.23 11.50
N GLU A 465 -35.65 -13.71 11.80
CA GLU A 465 -36.86 -12.93 11.55
C GLU A 465 -36.93 -11.69 12.45
N LYS A 466 -36.54 -11.76 13.70
CA LYS A 466 -36.49 -10.58 14.61
C LYS A 466 -35.50 -9.54 14.15
N ILE A 467 -34.33 -9.94 13.65
CA ILE A 467 -33.35 -9.04 13.05
C ILE A 467 -33.94 -8.31 11.83
N LYS A 468 -34.59 -9.05 10.91
CA LYS A 468 -35.28 -8.47 9.76
C LYS A 468 -36.39 -7.50 10.16
N GLU A 469 -37.25 -7.91 11.12
CA GLU A 469 -38.34 -7.05 11.65
C GLU A 469 -37.75 -5.73 12.17
N LYS A 470 -36.70 -5.78 12.98
CA LYS A 470 -36.03 -4.61 13.55
C LYS A 470 -35.56 -3.61 12.48
N ILE A 471 -34.91 -4.12 11.42
CA ILE A 471 -34.45 -3.30 10.30
C ILE A 471 -35.60 -2.77 9.45
N GLN A 472 -36.62 -3.62 9.23
CA GLN A 472 -37.80 -3.18 8.47
C GLN A 472 -38.61 -2.11 9.20
N ASP A 473 -38.70 -2.19 10.51
CA ASP A 473 -39.37 -1.16 11.32
C ASP A 473 -38.65 0.18 11.24
N ALA A 474 -37.31 0.17 11.28
CA ALA A 474 -36.51 1.35 11.08
C ALA A 474 -36.69 1.95 9.67
N GLU A 475 -36.68 1.11 8.62
CA GLU A 475 -36.98 1.57 7.26
C GLU A 475 -38.40 2.12 7.12
N ASN A 476 -39.39 1.45 7.69
CA ASN A 476 -40.78 1.95 7.70
C ASN A 476 -40.86 3.33 8.36
N ALA A 477 -40.14 3.57 9.44
CA ALA A 477 -40.07 4.85 10.13
C ALA A 477 -39.42 5.93 9.24
N VAL A 478 -38.27 5.62 8.63
CA VAL A 478 -37.56 6.54 7.71
C VAL A 478 -38.45 6.96 6.54
N TYR A 479 -39.28 6.08 6.02
CA TYR A 479 -40.13 6.35 4.86
C TYR A 479 -41.59 6.66 5.19
N SER A 480 -41.94 6.83 6.47
CA SER A 480 -43.29 7.28 6.88
C SER A 480 -43.56 8.71 6.41
N GLU A 481 -44.81 9.10 6.36
CA GLU A 481 -45.22 10.48 5.96
C GLU A 481 -44.74 11.52 6.98
N ASP A 482 -44.78 11.16 8.27
CA ASP A 482 -44.41 12.01 9.39
C ASP A 482 -43.04 11.65 10.00
N PHE A 483 -42.16 11.07 9.19
CA PHE A 483 -40.84 10.57 9.62
C PHE A 483 -40.03 11.61 10.40
N ALA A 484 -40.14 12.87 10.05
CA ALA A 484 -39.39 14.00 10.63
C ALA A 484 -40.07 14.64 11.83
N ASN A 485 -41.27 14.17 12.23
CA ASN A 485 -42.02 14.75 13.37
C ASN A 485 -41.62 14.02 14.68
N PRO A 486 -40.91 14.69 15.62
CA PRO A 486 -40.48 14.08 16.87
C PRO A 486 -41.59 13.51 17.75
N GLU A 487 -42.82 14.04 17.63
CA GLU A 487 -43.97 13.57 18.39
C GLU A 487 -44.59 12.31 17.78
N SER A 488 -44.34 12.02 16.51
CA SER A 488 -44.85 10.82 15.84
C SER A 488 -44.27 9.54 16.43
N VAL A 489 -45.04 8.48 16.46
CA VAL A 489 -44.56 7.12 16.82
C VAL A 489 -43.61 6.59 15.78
N THR A 490 -43.68 7.06 14.54
CA THR A 490 -42.84 6.69 13.39
C THR A 490 -41.70 7.69 13.15
N TYR A 491 -41.42 8.59 14.11
CA TYR A 491 -40.25 9.44 14.03
C TYR A 491 -38.96 8.59 13.95
N TYR A 492 -38.19 8.79 12.88
CA TYR A 492 -36.97 7.96 12.66
C TYR A 492 -35.99 7.98 13.83
N GLY A 493 -35.87 9.11 14.57
CA GLY A 493 -35.00 9.23 15.73
C GLY A 493 -35.39 8.37 16.95
N LYS A 494 -36.55 7.66 16.90
CA LYS A 494 -36.92 6.62 17.87
C LYS A 494 -36.28 5.26 17.53
N PHE A 495 -35.87 5.06 16.28
CA PHE A 495 -35.30 3.82 15.77
C PHE A 495 -33.80 3.94 15.48
N LEU A 496 -33.35 5.14 15.09
CA LEU A 496 -31.97 5.43 14.70
C LEU A 496 -31.33 6.34 15.75
N ASP A 497 -30.03 6.11 16.01
CA ASP A 497 -29.20 7.08 16.70
C ASP A 497 -28.76 8.15 15.69
N VAL A 498 -29.40 9.29 15.72
CA VAL A 498 -29.24 10.36 14.73
C VAL A 498 -27.81 10.93 14.74
N ASP A 499 -27.14 10.95 15.89
CA ASP A 499 -25.78 11.46 16.02
C ASP A 499 -24.77 10.59 15.29
N SER A 500 -24.87 9.26 15.41
CA SER A 500 -24.01 8.33 14.69
C SER A 500 -24.24 8.37 13.18
N PHE A 501 -25.50 8.51 12.74
CA PHE A 501 -25.83 8.68 11.32
C PHE A 501 -25.24 9.95 10.73
N VAL A 502 -25.28 11.07 11.47
CA VAL A 502 -24.68 12.34 11.06
C VAL A 502 -23.15 12.22 10.96
N ASP A 503 -22.49 11.68 11.98
CA ASP A 503 -21.03 11.55 12.00
C ASP A 503 -20.55 10.59 10.90
N TRP A 504 -21.25 9.45 10.70
CA TRP A 504 -20.94 8.53 9.64
C TRP A 504 -21.11 9.19 8.26
N TRP A 505 -22.22 9.86 8.00
CA TRP A 505 -22.46 10.54 6.75
C TRP A 505 -21.43 11.64 6.47
N LEU A 506 -21.11 12.47 7.44
CA LEU A 506 -20.10 13.53 7.29
C LEU A 506 -18.70 12.95 7.02
N MET A 507 -18.31 11.84 7.67
CA MET A 507 -17.03 11.18 7.43
C MET A 507 -16.98 10.57 6.02
N GLU A 508 -18.04 9.90 5.59
CA GLU A 508 -18.14 9.30 4.26
C GLU A 508 -18.16 10.37 3.16
N GLU A 509 -18.87 11.49 3.38
CA GLU A 509 -18.87 12.62 2.46
C GLU A 509 -17.52 13.35 2.44
N LEU A 510 -16.84 13.50 3.56
CA LEU A 510 -15.51 14.08 3.61
C LEU A 510 -14.53 13.29 2.72
N ALA A 511 -14.57 12.00 2.78
CA ALA A 511 -13.79 11.12 1.92
C ALA A 511 -14.38 10.97 0.51
N LYS A 512 -15.65 11.35 0.31
CA LYS A 512 -16.46 11.00 -0.87
C LYS A 512 -16.25 9.54 -1.26
N ASN A 513 -16.41 8.64 -0.27
CA ASN A 513 -16.16 7.23 -0.42
C ASN A 513 -17.13 6.60 -1.42
N THR A 514 -16.61 5.83 -2.35
CA THR A 514 -17.39 5.30 -3.48
C THR A 514 -18.50 4.35 -3.03
N ASP A 515 -18.24 3.55 -2.00
CA ASP A 515 -19.15 2.49 -1.54
C ASP A 515 -20.18 2.99 -0.50
N SER A 516 -20.00 4.20 0.03
CA SER A 516 -20.77 4.75 1.15
C SER A 516 -22.25 5.08 0.84
N ASN A 517 -22.69 4.95 -0.40
CA ASN A 517 -24.10 5.17 -0.77
C ASN A 517 -24.93 3.89 -0.60
N PHE A 518 -24.77 3.18 0.51
CA PHE A 518 -25.40 1.90 0.82
C PHE A 518 -25.14 0.81 -0.23
N TYR A 519 -23.94 0.82 -0.81
CA TYR A 519 -23.55 -0.17 -1.81
C TYR A 519 -22.80 -1.36 -1.20
N SER A 520 -21.77 -1.08 -0.40
CA SER A 520 -20.93 -2.09 0.24
C SER A 520 -20.17 -1.47 1.41
N SER A 521 -19.72 -2.31 2.33
CA SER A 521 -18.88 -1.88 3.47
C SER A 521 -19.50 -0.81 4.37
N CYS A 522 -20.82 -0.67 4.34
CA CYS A 522 -21.56 0.22 5.22
C CYS A 522 -22.08 -0.59 6.41
N TYR A 523 -21.54 -0.31 7.59
CA TYR A 523 -21.89 -1.06 8.80
C TYR A 523 -22.92 -0.35 9.65
N MET A 524 -23.75 -1.14 10.32
CA MET A 524 -24.80 -0.71 11.24
C MET A 524 -24.94 -1.73 12.34
N TYR A 525 -25.26 -1.32 13.56
CA TYR A 525 -25.50 -2.26 14.66
C TYR A 525 -26.65 -1.84 15.55
N PHE A 526 -27.34 -2.84 16.11
CA PHE A 526 -28.39 -2.60 17.11
C PHE A 526 -27.78 -2.57 18.51
N LYS A 527 -28.07 -1.48 19.27
CA LYS A 527 -27.65 -1.29 20.64
C LYS A 527 -28.84 -1.47 21.58
N PRO A 528 -28.90 -2.56 22.36
CA PRO A 528 -30.11 -2.94 23.10
C PRO A 528 -30.49 -1.97 24.23
N ASP A 529 -29.53 -1.42 24.95
CA ASP A 529 -29.75 -0.46 26.05
C ASP A 529 -30.42 0.84 25.59
N GLU A 530 -30.13 1.28 24.36
CA GLU A 530 -30.73 2.44 23.72
C GLU A 530 -31.91 2.08 22.80
N LYS A 531 -32.09 0.82 22.48
CA LYS A 531 -33.09 0.27 21.53
C LYS A 531 -33.05 0.94 20.18
N LYS A 532 -31.86 1.27 19.69
CA LYS A 532 -31.62 2.00 18.45
C LYS A 532 -30.58 1.32 17.56
N LEU A 533 -30.70 1.59 16.29
CA LEU A 533 -29.66 1.30 15.30
C LEU A 533 -28.66 2.45 15.26
N PHE A 534 -27.38 2.12 15.35
CA PHE A 534 -26.25 3.01 15.22
C PHE A 534 -25.60 2.79 13.86
N MET A 535 -25.26 3.86 13.16
CA MET A 535 -24.48 3.78 11.94
C MET A 535 -22.99 3.75 12.26
N GLY A 536 -22.24 2.98 11.49
CA GLY A 536 -20.81 2.69 11.73
C GLY A 536 -20.57 1.27 12.28
N PRO A 537 -19.30 0.92 12.53
CA PRO A 537 -18.07 1.68 12.25
C PRO A 537 -17.80 1.89 10.76
N VAL A 538 -16.94 2.82 10.41
CA VAL A 538 -16.51 3.05 9.03
C VAL A 538 -15.56 1.97 8.54
N TRP A 539 -15.57 1.69 7.21
CA TRP A 539 -14.72 0.69 6.59
C TRP A 539 -14.47 0.98 5.11
N ASP A 540 -13.24 0.61 4.61
CA ASP A 540 -12.85 0.51 3.20
C ASP A 540 -12.85 1.84 2.40
N PHE A 541 -11.80 2.65 2.60
CA PHE A 541 -11.62 3.96 1.98
C PHE A 541 -10.56 4.01 0.87
N ASP A 542 -10.08 2.89 0.38
CA ASP A 542 -9.03 2.88 -0.64
C ASP A 542 -9.50 3.48 -1.98
N LEU A 543 -10.80 3.49 -2.24
CA LEU A 543 -11.46 4.16 -3.38
C LEU A 543 -12.12 5.51 -3.01
N GLY A 544 -11.86 6.03 -1.83
CA GLY A 544 -12.22 7.38 -1.41
C GLY A 544 -11.14 8.42 -1.73
N TRP A 545 -11.35 9.66 -1.29
CA TRP A 545 -10.38 10.75 -1.37
C TRP A 545 -9.85 11.00 -2.79
N GLY A 546 -10.75 10.92 -3.77
CA GLY A 546 -10.41 11.11 -5.18
C GLY A 546 -9.65 9.97 -5.84
N ASN A 547 -9.47 8.81 -5.19
CA ASN A 547 -8.77 7.66 -5.76
C ASN A 547 -9.68 6.74 -6.59
N ILE A 548 -10.47 7.33 -7.48
CA ILE A 548 -11.44 6.62 -8.31
C ILE A 548 -11.54 7.25 -9.70
N ASN A 549 -11.76 6.45 -10.74
CA ASN A 549 -11.86 6.91 -12.13
C ASN A 549 -13.29 7.19 -12.62
N PHE A 550 -14.26 7.25 -11.72
CA PHE A 550 -15.67 7.52 -12.09
C PHE A 550 -15.94 9.00 -12.32
N TYR A 551 -15.08 9.87 -11.84
CA TYR A 551 -15.25 11.32 -11.92
C TYR A 551 -14.18 11.96 -12.80
N ASN A 552 -14.51 13.13 -13.37
CA ASN A 552 -13.48 14.03 -13.86
C ASN A 552 -12.58 14.44 -12.67
N PRO A 553 -11.26 14.26 -12.72
CA PRO A 553 -10.36 14.58 -11.61
C PRO A 553 -10.52 16.01 -11.06
N ASP A 554 -10.78 16.99 -11.93
CA ASP A 554 -10.91 18.40 -11.57
C ASP A 554 -12.22 18.73 -10.83
N GLU A 555 -13.20 17.82 -10.87
CA GLU A 555 -14.52 17.98 -10.25
C GLU A 555 -14.83 16.88 -9.22
N SER A 556 -13.94 15.92 -9.08
CA SER A 556 -14.17 14.72 -8.24
C SER A 556 -14.45 15.03 -6.77
N TYR A 557 -14.01 16.19 -6.27
CA TYR A 557 -14.24 16.66 -4.92
C TYR A 557 -15.61 17.37 -4.73
N THR A 558 -16.40 17.57 -5.78
CA THR A 558 -17.71 18.25 -5.72
C THR A 558 -18.86 17.25 -5.58
N GLY A 559 -20.05 17.73 -5.19
CA GLY A 559 -21.27 16.93 -5.04
C GLY A 559 -21.30 16.07 -3.78
N PHE A 560 -22.49 15.68 -3.36
CA PHE A 560 -22.70 14.74 -2.27
C PHE A 560 -22.79 13.31 -2.80
N LYS A 561 -22.07 12.37 -2.16
CA LYS A 561 -22.13 10.96 -2.53
C LYS A 561 -23.53 10.37 -2.29
N ALA A 562 -24.20 10.80 -1.23
CA ALA A 562 -25.56 10.36 -0.92
C ALA A 562 -26.60 10.72 -2.01
N GLU A 563 -26.32 11.72 -2.87
CA GLU A 563 -27.21 12.11 -3.97
C GLU A 563 -26.94 11.35 -5.27
N GLU A 564 -25.81 10.64 -5.35
CA GLU A 564 -25.47 9.89 -6.54
C GLU A 564 -26.29 8.59 -6.58
N LYS A 565 -26.72 8.21 -7.76
CA LYS A 565 -27.31 6.88 -7.95
C LYS A 565 -26.28 5.81 -7.63
N ILE A 566 -26.71 4.71 -7.03
CA ILE A 566 -25.86 3.57 -6.81
C ILE A 566 -25.44 3.02 -8.18
N THR A 567 -24.20 3.33 -8.55
CA THR A 567 -23.60 2.89 -9.80
C THR A 567 -22.73 1.66 -9.52
N GLY A 568 -23.13 0.53 -10.03
CA GLY A 568 -22.31 -0.66 -9.92
C GLY A 568 -23.13 -1.91 -9.88
N LYS A 569 -23.24 -2.54 -10.98
CA LYS A 569 -24.25 -3.49 -11.41
C LYS A 569 -25.61 -2.83 -11.33
N GLU A 570 -26.02 -2.24 -12.42
CA GLU A 570 -27.41 -1.83 -12.69
C GLU A 570 -28.41 -2.95 -12.44
N GLU A 571 -27.88 -4.13 -12.13
CA GLU A 571 -28.57 -5.34 -11.76
C GLU A 571 -27.69 -6.07 -10.75
N ASN A 572 -28.07 -6.10 -9.44
CA ASN A 572 -27.83 -7.33 -8.73
C ASN A 572 -28.44 -8.46 -9.61
N GLU A 573 -28.11 -9.69 -9.43
CA GLU A 573 -28.67 -10.80 -10.21
C GLU A 573 -30.22 -10.79 -10.28
N SER A 574 -30.90 -9.96 -9.45
CA SER A 574 -32.36 -9.74 -9.38
C SER A 574 -32.85 -8.47 -10.09
N GLY A 575 -32.01 -7.60 -10.65
CA GLY A 575 -32.43 -6.38 -11.35
C GLY A 575 -33.05 -5.29 -10.47
N LYS A 576 -32.79 -5.30 -9.14
CA LYS A 576 -33.39 -4.36 -8.18
C LYS A 576 -32.45 -3.21 -7.88
N SER A 577 -32.99 -2.01 -7.73
CA SER A 577 -32.28 -0.81 -7.27
C SER A 577 -32.78 -0.39 -5.89
N TRP A 578 -31.93 0.31 -5.13
CA TRP A 578 -32.26 0.88 -3.83
C TRP A 578 -31.63 2.26 -3.67
N GLU A 579 -32.00 2.96 -2.64
CA GLU A 579 -31.44 4.26 -2.28
C GLU A 579 -30.96 4.24 -0.83
N SER A 580 -29.94 5.05 -0.53
CA SER A 580 -29.47 5.26 0.84
C SER A 580 -30.55 5.92 1.69
N TRP A 581 -30.74 5.45 2.93
CA TRP A 581 -31.61 6.14 3.90
C TRP A 581 -31.16 7.59 4.16
N ILE A 582 -29.87 7.89 4.00
CA ILE A 582 -29.36 9.25 4.12
C ILE A 582 -30.05 10.21 3.15
N LEU A 583 -30.35 9.78 1.93
CA LEU A 583 -31.06 10.60 0.95
C LEU A 583 -32.44 11.03 1.47
N ARG A 584 -33.15 10.13 2.18
CA ARG A 584 -34.44 10.44 2.80
C ARG A 584 -34.28 11.30 4.04
N LEU A 585 -33.31 10.99 4.93
CA LEU A 585 -33.05 11.76 6.15
C LEU A 585 -32.69 13.22 5.84
N ARG A 586 -31.98 13.49 4.74
CA ARG A 586 -31.66 14.85 4.29
C ARG A 586 -32.86 15.67 3.84
N GLN A 587 -34.05 15.10 3.73
CA GLN A 587 -35.29 15.82 3.52
C GLN A 587 -35.86 16.42 4.82
N ASP A 588 -35.34 16.03 5.99
CA ASP A 588 -35.63 16.67 7.27
C ASP A 588 -34.67 17.83 7.52
N GLU A 589 -35.20 19.03 7.59
CA GLU A 589 -34.43 20.26 7.88
C GLU A 589 -33.66 20.17 9.21
N ASN A 590 -34.18 19.44 10.20
CA ASN A 590 -33.51 19.26 11.49
C ASN A 590 -32.30 18.34 11.36
N PHE A 591 -32.39 17.30 10.54
CA PHE A 591 -31.24 16.44 10.24
C PHE A 591 -30.11 17.21 9.55
N VAL A 592 -30.46 17.99 8.52
CA VAL A 592 -29.51 18.84 7.80
C VAL A 592 -28.91 19.91 8.71
N LYS A 593 -29.72 20.55 9.53
CA LYS A 593 -29.26 21.55 10.51
C LYS A 593 -28.25 20.91 11.49
N LYS A 594 -28.60 19.75 12.04
CA LYS A 594 -27.71 19.00 12.95
C LYS A 594 -26.38 18.63 12.29
N ALA A 595 -26.42 18.22 11.03
CA ALA A 595 -25.20 17.92 10.27
C ALA A 595 -24.32 19.17 10.04
N LYS A 596 -24.95 20.33 9.73
CA LYS A 596 -24.23 21.61 9.61
C LYS A 596 -23.58 22.04 10.93
N GLU A 597 -24.33 21.99 12.03
CA GLU A 597 -23.80 22.31 13.36
C GLU A 597 -22.61 21.37 13.71
N ARG A 598 -22.76 20.08 13.42
CA ARG A 598 -21.70 19.10 13.66
C ARG A 598 -20.48 19.35 12.76
N TRP A 599 -20.68 19.69 11.48
CA TRP A 599 -19.57 20.06 10.59
C TRP A 599 -18.78 21.26 11.11
N ILE A 600 -19.47 22.31 11.56
CA ILE A 600 -18.82 23.49 12.15
C ILE A 600 -17.99 23.11 13.39
N GLU A 601 -18.46 22.17 14.20
CA GLU A 601 -17.76 21.67 15.39
C GLU A 601 -16.50 20.88 15.03
N VAL A 602 -16.58 19.96 14.04
CA VAL A 602 -15.48 19.02 13.71
C VAL A 602 -14.48 19.57 12.71
N LYS A 603 -14.89 20.50 11.83
CA LYS A 603 -14.02 21.06 10.77
C LYS A 603 -12.67 21.56 11.29
N PRO A 604 -12.57 22.34 12.39
CA PRO A 604 -11.26 22.77 12.90
C PRO A 604 -10.35 21.60 13.29
N GLN A 605 -10.92 20.49 13.76
CA GLN A 605 -10.17 19.28 14.12
C GLN A 605 -9.73 18.53 12.87
N VAL A 606 -10.58 18.45 11.82
CA VAL A 606 -10.23 17.91 10.50
C VAL A 606 -9.08 18.70 9.88
N GLU A 607 -9.19 20.04 9.87
CA GLU A 607 -8.12 20.90 9.35
C GLU A 607 -6.81 20.75 10.16
N SER A 608 -6.92 20.65 11.48
CA SER A 608 -5.78 20.40 12.36
C SER A 608 -5.11 19.06 12.04
N TYR A 609 -5.89 17.99 11.84
CA TYR A 609 -5.36 16.67 11.48
C TYR A 609 -4.50 16.72 10.20
N PHE A 610 -4.92 17.47 9.18
CA PHE A 610 -4.17 17.58 7.93
C PHE A 610 -2.97 18.55 8.02
N ASN A 611 -3.03 19.57 8.88
CA ASN A 611 -2.08 20.67 8.87
C ASN A 611 -1.11 20.69 10.06
N SER A 612 -1.38 19.94 11.15
CA SER A 612 -0.49 19.93 12.31
C SER A 612 0.91 19.41 11.95
N GLU A 613 1.93 20.17 12.39
CA GLU A 613 3.35 19.81 12.25
C GLU A 613 3.96 19.39 13.60
N LYS A 614 3.17 19.34 14.66
CA LYS A 614 3.63 18.87 15.96
C LYS A 614 3.81 17.36 15.92
N THR A 615 4.98 16.89 16.30
CA THR A 615 5.36 15.47 16.23
C THR A 615 4.56 14.58 17.17
N GLU A 616 4.04 15.14 18.26
CA GLU A 616 3.16 14.46 19.23
C GLU A 616 1.71 14.32 18.76
N ASP A 617 1.28 15.09 17.76
CA ASP A 617 -0.08 15.03 17.26
C ASP A 617 -0.28 13.83 16.33
N MET A 618 -1.39 13.14 16.47
CA MET A 618 -1.88 12.23 15.44
C MET A 618 -2.32 13.08 14.23
N SER A 619 -1.55 13.02 13.16
CA SER A 619 -1.78 13.87 11.99
C SER A 619 -1.33 13.21 10.69
N TYR A 620 -1.94 13.63 9.58
CA TYR A 620 -1.55 13.19 8.25
C TYR A 620 -0.07 13.47 7.96
N LYS A 621 0.43 14.65 8.35
CA LYS A 621 1.83 15.03 8.12
C LYS A 621 2.81 14.13 8.86
N ASN A 622 2.48 13.74 10.10
CA ASN A 622 3.32 12.82 10.87
C ASN A 622 3.32 11.42 10.27
N ASN A 623 2.14 10.91 9.88
CA ASN A 623 2.03 9.62 9.20
C ASN A 623 2.80 9.62 7.87
N LEU A 624 2.69 10.71 7.10
CA LEU A 624 3.44 10.90 5.87
C LEU A 624 4.95 10.96 6.12
N ALA A 625 5.41 11.70 7.13
CA ALA A 625 6.82 11.81 7.48
C ALA A 625 7.42 10.45 7.86
N VAL A 626 6.69 9.63 8.61
CA VAL A 626 7.10 8.26 8.94
C VAL A 626 7.27 7.43 7.67
N LEU A 627 6.31 7.44 6.75
CA LEU A 627 6.38 6.63 5.53
C LEU A 627 7.36 7.19 4.48
N ASN A 628 7.64 8.49 4.50
CA ASN A 628 8.57 9.15 3.55
C ASN A 628 10.05 8.79 3.77
N ASN A 629 10.39 8.15 4.88
CA ASN A 629 11.76 7.67 5.11
C ASN A 629 12.10 6.53 4.12
N ASN A 630 12.35 5.34 4.61
CA ASN A 630 12.64 4.16 3.78
C ASN A 630 11.38 3.35 3.44
N GLU A 631 10.29 3.54 4.17
CA GLU A 631 9.12 2.66 4.17
C GLU A 631 8.40 2.63 2.82
N ALA A 632 8.04 3.81 2.30
CA ALA A 632 7.37 3.90 1.00
C ALA A 632 8.32 3.53 -0.16
N GLU A 633 9.60 3.92 -0.09
CA GLU A 633 10.60 3.51 -1.07
C GLU A 633 10.66 1.98 -1.19
N LEU A 634 10.81 1.27 -0.07
CA LEU A 634 10.84 -0.19 -0.02
C LEU A 634 9.57 -0.81 -0.59
N ASN A 635 8.40 -0.26 -0.24
CA ASN A 635 7.12 -0.72 -0.79
C ASN A 635 7.10 -0.61 -2.32
N PHE A 636 7.57 0.51 -2.88
CA PHE A 636 7.52 0.73 -4.33
C PHE A 636 8.70 0.09 -5.09
N VAL A 637 9.78 -0.28 -4.41
CA VAL A 637 10.75 -1.24 -4.96
C VAL A 637 10.09 -2.61 -5.14
N ARG A 638 9.34 -3.06 -4.14
CA ARG A 638 8.62 -4.35 -4.21
C ARG A 638 7.45 -4.30 -5.20
N TRP A 639 6.70 -3.21 -5.24
CA TRP A 639 5.53 -2.98 -6.07
C TRP A 639 5.73 -1.72 -6.91
N PRO A 640 6.35 -1.79 -8.10
CA PRO A 640 6.70 -0.62 -8.91
C PRO A 640 5.48 -0.10 -9.70
N ILE A 641 4.53 0.50 -8.98
CA ILE A 641 3.25 1.00 -9.53
C ILE A 641 3.14 2.53 -9.59
N LEU A 642 4.13 3.28 -9.08
CA LEU A 642 4.17 4.74 -9.26
C LEU A 642 4.28 5.08 -10.74
N GLY A 643 3.51 6.08 -11.19
CA GLY A 643 3.42 6.44 -12.61
C GLY A 643 2.73 5.39 -13.50
N LYS A 644 1.98 4.45 -12.92
CA LYS A 644 1.20 3.46 -13.69
C LYS A 644 -0.26 3.52 -13.25
N SER A 645 -1.18 3.35 -14.19
CA SER A 645 -2.58 3.13 -13.85
C SER A 645 -2.76 1.70 -13.34
N VAL A 646 -3.28 1.58 -12.14
CA VAL A 646 -3.77 0.32 -11.59
C VAL A 646 -5.27 0.43 -11.38
N TRP A 647 -5.97 -0.69 -11.22
CA TRP A 647 -7.42 -0.76 -11.17
C TRP A 647 -8.06 0.41 -10.40
N LYS A 648 -9.00 1.12 -11.07
CA LYS A 648 -9.79 2.26 -10.56
C LYS A 648 -9.02 3.53 -10.22
N ASN A 649 -7.71 3.63 -10.43
CA ASN A 649 -7.02 4.91 -10.22
C ASN A 649 -7.58 6.02 -11.14
N PRO A 650 -7.65 7.28 -10.67
CA PRO A 650 -8.16 8.39 -11.46
C PRO A 650 -7.26 8.72 -12.66
N ALA A 651 -7.81 9.32 -13.69
CA ALA A 651 -7.06 9.82 -14.84
C ALA A 651 -5.91 10.74 -14.39
N GLY A 652 -4.79 10.73 -15.12
CA GLY A 652 -3.59 11.48 -14.78
C GLY A 652 -2.72 10.85 -13.68
N CYS A 653 -3.06 9.63 -13.22
CA CYS A 653 -2.22 8.92 -12.25
C CYS A 653 -0.88 8.48 -12.85
N GLU A 654 -0.77 8.38 -14.17
CA GLU A 654 0.46 8.07 -14.90
C GLU A 654 1.48 9.21 -14.82
N ASP A 655 1.04 10.44 -14.58
CA ASP A 655 1.91 11.60 -14.43
C ASP A 655 2.49 11.72 -13.02
N ARG A 656 1.89 11.05 -12.04
CA ARG A 656 2.35 11.00 -10.65
C ARG A 656 3.36 9.87 -10.46
N LYS A 657 4.65 10.19 -10.64
CA LYS A 657 5.75 9.22 -10.73
C LYS A 657 6.46 8.97 -9.40
N THR A 658 6.21 9.82 -8.42
CA THR A 658 6.83 9.71 -7.09
C THR A 658 5.78 9.55 -6.01
N TYR A 659 6.20 9.04 -4.86
CA TYR A 659 5.36 8.99 -3.67
C TYR A 659 4.89 10.39 -3.23
N GLY A 660 5.77 11.39 -3.39
CA GLY A 660 5.46 12.79 -3.13
C GLY A 660 4.35 13.34 -4.03
N ASP A 661 4.32 12.97 -5.33
CA ASP A 661 3.27 13.41 -6.26
C ASP A 661 1.90 12.87 -5.86
N GLU A 662 1.83 11.60 -5.45
CA GLU A 662 0.57 10.97 -5.00
C GLU A 662 0.03 11.65 -3.72
N ASN A 663 0.92 11.97 -2.77
CA ASN A 663 0.52 12.67 -1.55
C ASN A 663 0.17 14.15 -1.80
N LYS A 664 0.82 14.80 -2.76
CA LYS A 664 0.44 16.15 -3.19
C LYS A 664 -0.95 16.16 -3.82
N PHE A 665 -1.25 15.20 -4.69
CA PHE A 665 -2.60 15.04 -5.27
C PHE A 665 -3.64 14.86 -4.17
N PHE A 666 -3.40 13.96 -3.22
CA PHE A 666 -4.29 13.74 -2.07
C PHE A 666 -4.51 15.03 -1.28
N THR A 667 -3.44 15.76 -0.94
CA THR A 667 -3.52 17.01 -0.17
C THR A 667 -4.32 18.10 -0.89
N VAL A 668 -4.12 18.24 -2.20
CA VAL A 668 -4.89 19.21 -3.01
C VAL A 668 -6.36 18.81 -3.05
N TRP A 669 -6.65 17.53 -3.28
CA TRP A 669 -8.01 17.03 -3.35
C TRP A 669 -8.77 17.24 -2.04
N GLN A 670 -8.18 16.85 -0.90
CA GLN A 670 -8.82 16.98 0.41
C GLN A 670 -9.08 18.44 0.79
N ASN A 671 -8.15 19.37 0.48
CA ASN A 671 -8.37 20.81 0.71
C ASN A 671 -9.56 21.34 -0.08
N ASN A 672 -9.67 20.96 -1.36
CA ASN A 672 -10.81 21.33 -2.20
C ASN A 672 -12.11 20.72 -1.68
N ARG A 673 -12.07 19.47 -1.18
CA ARG A 673 -13.26 18.80 -0.61
C ARG A 673 -13.75 19.46 0.66
N ILE A 674 -12.85 19.78 1.60
CA ILE A 674 -13.19 20.51 2.82
C ILE A 674 -13.85 21.84 2.49
N LYS A 675 -13.25 22.61 1.58
CA LYS A 675 -13.80 23.89 1.13
C LYS A 675 -15.18 23.72 0.50
N TRP A 676 -15.34 22.71 -0.38
CA TRP A 676 -16.62 22.47 -1.03
C TRP A 676 -17.70 22.09 -0.01
N LEU A 677 -17.40 21.23 0.96
CA LEU A 677 -18.34 20.87 2.03
C LEU A 677 -18.74 22.09 2.87
N ASP A 678 -17.80 22.96 3.19
CA ASP A 678 -18.04 24.18 3.95
C ASP A 678 -19.01 25.15 3.24
N GLU A 679 -18.97 25.17 1.93
CA GLU A 679 -19.83 26.04 1.09
C GLU A 679 -21.20 25.40 0.80
N ASN A 680 -21.36 24.07 0.91
CA ASN A 680 -22.55 23.36 0.41
C ASN A 680 -23.33 22.56 1.47
N LEU A 681 -22.77 22.29 2.64
CA LEU A 681 -23.52 21.79 3.79
C LEU A 681 -24.37 22.91 4.39
#